data_03163fa35018cf690b618ac01b99f00d
#
_entry.id   03163fa35018cf690b618ac01b99f00d
#
_cell.length_a   1.000
_cell.length_b   1.000
_cell.length_c   1.000
_cell.angle_alpha   90.00
_cell.angle_beta   90.00
_cell.angle_gamma   90.00
#
_symmetry.space_group_name_H-M   'P 1'
#
loop_
_entity.id
_entity.type
_entity.pdbx_description
1 polymer ?
#
loop_
_entity_poly.entity_id
_entity_poly.type
_entity_poly.pdbx_seq_one_letter_code
_entity_poly.pdbx_strand_id
1 'polypeptide(L)'
;RRPPLPVRLTSAEREFYTELRRFVDASGLSAGDLSRTTAGQSAWEDWLNGKSLPPLRALRELVSQLSTSGIDARRLASLWARASLPTAYPAEPGRSPVQPRQLPIGTSDFTGRSRELEVLADLARQAAASGDATVVVIEGPAATGKTALANHLAHQLSHLFPDGQLWADLRGFGDDGEPVTSGQALRGFLEAIGVGPRELPLDADEQAALYRSLLTGRRVLIVLDNARDAGQVQPLLPASPGCLVLITTRGLPAGLAVAGTHVLRLGPLSDSEVRDVLERRVGTERLRREPSAVRELGSVTGRLPLALRVVAARAAADPDLSLRALAQELRSAGAGAADPRAVFAASCAHLSEGAARMFRLLSVAPGPDIGLPAAASLAGVPADQARGALDELVAASLVEEHRPGRFVVPGLSRRYGADLARASESAAELDTAILRLLDYYLRGMHAAVSLIYPTRPPVPLLTPVAGVETESFGSAAEALAWGRAERPGVQALVAYAAALGDFGAYCWQLPWAMAPLLSRGGYPRDYLALQQIAIVAAAGLGDPLPQGIAHHEYAHACALLGEVGESGTHLKEALQWFTKAGDQPRAARTLNGMAQLLMQEGEYAAALDRETEALALRRAVGDPDEIAHSEQTLGSIYARLGSHDEAVQHCQRSLDLSRETGDRALTADTLATLGFVHLSLGDYGMAVACYMEVLVIYREIGDKAGTAEALTGLGDAQHARGDVRAARATWRQALAILSDVPSADVQPIHARLDMLA
;
A
#
# COMPACT_ATOMS: atom_id res chain seq x y z
N ARG A 1 6.18 35.51 34.81
CA ARG A 1 6.29 35.73 33.32
C ARG A 1 7.15 34.60 32.76
N ARG A 2 6.67 33.93 31.72
CA ARG A 2 7.44 32.88 31.03
C ARG A 2 8.62 33.50 30.27
N PRO A 3 9.77 32.78 30.15
CA PRO A 3 10.90 33.27 29.36
C PRO A 3 10.52 33.42 27.90
N PRO A 4 11.23 34.28 27.12
CA PRO A 4 11.03 34.36 25.69
C PRO A 4 11.28 33.02 24.99
N LEU A 5 10.59 32.76 23.89
CA LEU A 5 10.79 31.54 23.08
C LEU A 5 12.22 31.54 22.48
N PRO A 6 12.87 30.37 22.35
CA PRO A 6 14.19 30.25 21.75
C PRO A 6 14.28 30.85 20.38
N VAL A 7 15.40 31.49 20.04
CA VAL A 7 15.63 32.16 18.75
C VAL A 7 15.70 31.13 17.60
N ARG A 8 16.14 29.91 17.90
CA ARG A 8 16.32 28.80 16.94
C ARG A 8 15.03 28.14 16.43
N LEU A 9 13.88 28.50 16.98
CA LEU A 9 12.61 27.92 16.54
C LEU A 9 12.24 28.40 15.14
N THR A 10 11.69 27.49 14.35
CA THR A 10 11.10 27.79 13.04
C THR A 10 9.89 28.69 13.18
N SER A 11 9.43 29.27 12.06
CA SER A 11 8.21 30.10 12.05
C SER A 11 6.98 29.30 12.53
N ALA A 12 6.86 28.02 12.10
CA ALA A 12 5.76 27.13 12.48
C ALA A 12 5.81 26.76 13.97
N GLU A 13 6.98 26.39 14.47
CA GLU A 13 7.16 26.09 15.91
C GLU A 13 6.88 27.32 16.77
N ARG A 14 7.36 28.49 16.36
CA ARG A 14 7.13 29.74 17.08
C ARG A 14 5.65 30.10 17.14
N GLU A 15 4.92 29.92 16.04
CA GLU A 15 3.48 30.14 15.98
C GLU A 15 2.73 29.13 16.88
N PHE A 16 3.10 27.85 16.85
CA PHE A 16 2.55 26.82 17.71
C PHE A 16 2.78 27.11 19.18
N TYR A 17 4.03 27.38 19.62
CA TYR A 17 4.32 27.66 21.01
C TYR A 17 3.68 28.97 21.51
N THR A 18 3.52 29.95 20.65
CA THR A 18 2.81 31.19 20.99
C THR A 18 1.33 30.91 21.28
N GLU A 19 0.69 30.09 20.42
CA GLU A 19 -0.71 29.73 20.59
C GLU A 19 -0.91 28.74 21.76
N LEU A 20 0.00 27.76 21.95
CA LEU A 20 -0.03 26.87 23.12
C LEU A 20 0.06 27.65 24.43
N ARG A 21 0.97 28.63 24.54
CA ARG A 21 1.08 29.51 25.72
C ARG A 21 -0.20 30.31 25.93
N ARG A 22 -0.74 30.89 24.87
CA ARG A 22 -2.00 31.65 24.91
C ARG A 22 -3.16 30.79 25.37
N PHE A 23 -3.21 29.54 24.90
CA PHE A 23 -4.21 28.56 25.27
C PHE A 23 -4.13 28.20 26.78
N VAL A 24 -2.93 27.89 27.27
CA VAL A 24 -2.72 27.56 28.66
C VAL A 24 -2.94 28.80 29.58
N ASP A 25 -2.50 29.98 29.16
CA ASP A 25 -2.70 31.22 29.96
C ASP A 25 -4.19 31.61 30.05
N ALA A 26 -4.95 31.41 28.97
CA ALA A 26 -6.40 31.65 28.94
C ALA A 26 -7.20 30.66 29.80
N SER A 27 -6.66 29.45 29.99
CA SER A 27 -7.29 28.44 30.86
C SER A 27 -7.06 28.67 32.35
N GLY A 28 -6.13 29.53 32.72
CA GLY A 28 -5.76 29.79 34.13
C GLY A 28 -5.01 28.65 34.81
N LEU A 29 -4.63 27.58 34.10
CA LEU A 29 -3.94 26.42 34.63
C LEU A 29 -2.43 26.68 34.80
N SER A 30 -1.87 26.26 35.93
CA SER A 30 -0.42 26.24 36.14
C SER A 30 0.20 24.95 35.55
N ALA A 31 1.54 24.95 35.34
CA ALA A 31 2.25 23.73 34.95
C ALA A 31 2.08 22.58 35.96
N GLY A 32 1.87 22.89 37.23
CA GLY A 32 1.55 21.93 38.29
C GLY A 32 0.15 21.33 38.14
N ASP A 33 -0.84 22.09 37.65
CA ASP A 33 -2.18 21.57 37.38
C ASP A 33 -2.18 20.66 36.16
N LEU A 34 -1.40 21.01 35.15
CA LEU A 34 -1.20 20.21 33.93
C LEU A 34 -0.45 18.89 34.21
N SER A 35 0.38 18.84 35.28
CA SER A 35 1.12 17.63 35.65
C SER A 35 0.25 16.50 36.21
N ARG A 36 -1.02 16.76 36.51
CA ARG A 36 -2.01 15.73 36.87
C ARG A 36 -2.54 14.95 35.65
N THR A 37 -2.16 15.37 34.49
CA THR A 37 -2.41 14.66 33.21
C THR A 37 -1.30 13.63 32.93
N THR A 38 -1.15 13.15 31.72
CA THR A 38 -0.19 12.11 31.30
C THR A 38 1.30 12.46 31.37
N ALA A 39 1.67 13.73 31.66
CA ALA A 39 3.06 14.16 31.63
C ALA A 39 3.43 14.88 32.95
N GLY A 40 4.64 14.62 33.45
CA GLY A 40 5.15 15.30 34.68
C GLY A 40 5.34 16.80 34.48
N GLN A 41 5.43 17.54 35.59
CA GLN A 41 5.54 19.01 35.59
C GLN A 41 6.72 19.52 34.74
N SER A 42 7.88 18.86 34.81
CA SER A 42 9.06 19.26 34.04
C SER A 42 8.85 19.15 32.53
N ALA A 43 8.10 18.16 32.05
CA ALA A 43 7.78 18.00 30.65
C ALA A 43 6.88 19.15 30.13
N TRP A 44 5.87 19.55 30.93
CA TRP A 44 5.03 20.69 30.58
C TRP A 44 5.80 22.00 30.58
N GLU A 45 6.74 22.20 31.53
CA GLU A 45 7.62 23.36 31.55
C GLU A 45 8.51 23.42 30.31
N ASP A 46 9.06 22.30 29.87
CA ASP A 46 9.90 22.22 28.68
C ASP A 46 9.08 22.50 27.39
N TRP A 47 7.88 21.96 27.29
CA TRP A 47 6.99 22.23 26.16
C TRP A 47 6.55 23.71 26.14
N LEU A 48 6.15 24.27 27.25
CA LEU A 48 5.77 25.70 27.34
C LEU A 48 6.94 26.65 27.09
N ASN A 49 8.17 26.19 27.30
CA ASN A 49 9.37 26.98 27.04
C ASN A 49 9.97 26.76 25.67
N GLY A 50 9.34 25.90 24.82
CA GLY A 50 9.78 25.65 23.45
C GLY A 50 11.07 24.84 23.35
N LYS A 51 11.35 23.99 24.33
CA LYS A 51 12.52 23.08 24.30
C LYS A 51 12.26 21.81 23.54
N SER A 52 11.02 21.28 23.59
CA SER A 52 10.58 20.12 22.83
C SER A 52 9.08 20.24 22.55
N LEU A 53 8.61 19.58 21.47
CA LEU A 53 7.20 19.51 21.12
C LEU A 53 6.47 18.51 22.04
N PRO A 54 5.24 18.84 22.52
CA PRO A 54 4.44 17.89 23.27
C PRO A 54 4.01 16.73 22.37
N PRO A 55 3.94 15.48 22.88
CA PRO A 55 3.30 14.38 22.17
C PRO A 55 1.83 14.72 21.88
N LEU A 56 1.31 14.29 20.71
CA LEU A 56 -0.07 14.55 20.29
C LEU A 56 -1.10 14.09 21.34
N ARG A 57 -0.81 12.98 22.03
CA ARG A 57 -1.65 12.46 23.11
C ARG A 57 -1.79 13.47 24.26
N ALA A 58 -0.69 14.06 24.70
CA ALA A 58 -0.71 15.08 25.76
C ALA A 58 -1.48 16.34 25.34
N LEU A 59 -1.37 16.72 24.07
CA LEU A 59 -2.11 17.84 23.50
C LEU A 59 -3.62 17.55 23.43
N ARG A 60 -4.02 16.34 23.01
CA ARG A 60 -5.43 15.91 22.98
C ARG A 60 -6.05 15.88 24.37
N GLU A 61 -5.33 15.42 25.37
CA GLU A 61 -5.80 15.42 26.76
C GLU A 61 -5.97 16.85 27.29
N LEU A 62 -5.02 17.74 27.01
CA LEU A 62 -5.15 19.17 27.35
C LEU A 62 -6.42 19.75 26.72
N VAL A 63 -6.63 19.51 25.44
CA VAL A 63 -7.80 20.00 24.68
C VAL A 63 -9.10 19.41 25.27
N SER A 64 -9.13 18.12 25.59
CA SER A 64 -10.34 17.46 26.14
C SER A 64 -10.74 18.02 27.52
N GLN A 65 -9.76 18.37 28.35
CA GLN A 65 -10.00 18.98 29.68
C GLN A 65 -10.46 20.43 29.59
N LEU A 66 -10.12 21.12 28.49
CA LEU A 66 -10.36 22.57 28.36
C LEU A 66 -11.51 22.89 27.38
N SER A 67 -12.29 21.89 26.96
CA SER A 67 -13.38 22.02 25.97
C SER A 67 -14.48 23.02 26.33
N THR A 68 -14.47 23.60 27.53
CA THR A 68 -15.46 24.58 28.00
C THR A 68 -15.08 26.04 27.77
N SER A 69 -13.90 26.33 27.25
CA SER A 69 -13.34 27.71 27.22
C SER A 69 -13.39 28.41 25.84
N GLY A 70 -14.17 27.94 24.86
CA GLY A 70 -14.42 28.65 23.59
C GLY A 70 -13.19 28.84 22.68
N ILE A 71 -12.09 28.15 22.95
CA ILE A 71 -10.83 28.26 22.19
C ILE A 71 -10.81 27.20 21.08
N ASP A 72 -10.34 27.57 19.91
CA ASP A 72 -10.31 26.70 18.72
C ASP A 72 -9.22 25.60 18.86
N ALA A 73 -9.61 24.50 19.46
CA ALA A 73 -8.78 23.30 19.61
C ALA A 73 -8.25 22.75 18.27
N ARG A 74 -9.00 22.95 17.18
CA ARG A 74 -8.61 22.54 15.81
C ARG A 74 -7.42 23.37 15.34
N ARG A 75 -7.40 24.65 15.68
CA ARG A 75 -6.29 25.53 15.32
C ARG A 75 -4.99 25.12 16.03
N LEU A 76 -5.04 24.79 17.32
CA LEU A 76 -3.86 24.33 18.06
C LEU A 76 -3.32 23.00 17.53
N ALA A 77 -4.20 22.04 17.18
CA ALA A 77 -3.81 20.78 16.56
C ALA A 77 -3.20 20.98 15.15
N SER A 78 -3.74 21.91 14.37
CA SER A 78 -3.20 22.27 13.04
C SER A 78 -1.81 22.91 13.14
N LEU A 79 -1.61 23.79 14.11
CA LEU A 79 -0.32 24.43 14.35
C LEU A 79 0.71 23.43 14.88
N TRP A 80 0.29 22.49 15.76
CA TRP A 80 1.15 21.39 16.22
C TRP A 80 1.60 20.51 15.07
N ALA A 81 0.68 20.12 14.17
CA ALA A 81 1.01 19.33 13.00
C ALA A 81 2.04 20.04 12.10
N ARG A 82 1.93 21.36 11.94
CA ARG A 82 2.92 22.17 11.20
C ARG A 82 4.27 22.28 11.90
N ALA A 83 4.26 22.36 13.23
CA ALA A 83 5.46 22.48 14.05
C ALA A 83 6.18 21.14 14.27
N SER A 84 5.43 20.02 14.23
CA SER A 84 5.95 18.66 14.35
C SER A 84 6.61 18.15 13.06
N LEU A 85 6.40 18.86 11.94
CA LEU A 85 7.10 18.54 10.73
C LEU A 85 8.58 18.90 10.89
N PRO A 86 9.51 17.98 10.56
CA PRO A 86 10.90 18.36 10.38
C PRO A 86 10.93 19.56 9.43
N THR A 87 11.64 20.60 9.81
CA THR A 87 11.84 21.81 9.02
C THR A 87 12.35 21.42 7.67
N ALA A 88 11.49 21.54 6.67
CA ALA A 88 11.73 21.15 5.29
C ALA A 88 12.26 19.70 5.19
N TYR A 89 11.44 18.79 4.64
CA TYR A 89 12.03 17.86 3.71
C TYR A 89 12.79 18.77 2.74
N PRO A 90 14.12 18.84 2.80
CA PRO A 90 14.83 19.53 1.76
C PRO A 90 14.43 18.78 0.50
N ALA A 91 13.83 19.46 -0.44
CA ALA A 91 13.76 18.95 -1.80
C ALA A 91 15.19 18.54 -2.10
N GLU A 92 15.45 17.23 -2.20
CA GLU A 92 16.79 16.72 -2.54
C GLU A 92 17.25 17.52 -3.76
N PRO A 93 18.42 18.15 -3.75
CA PRO A 93 18.93 18.76 -4.95
C PRO A 93 19.22 17.63 -5.93
N GLY A 94 18.24 17.34 -6.81
CA GLY A 94 18.35 16.31 -7.85
C GLY A 94 17.17 15.34 -7.99
N ARG A 95 16.28 15.16 -7.01
CA ARG A 95 15.01 14.47 -7.22
C ARG A 95 13.93 15.49 -7.54
N SER A 96 13.48 15.50 -8.78
CA SER A 96 12.21 16.14 -9.13
C SER A 96 11.11 15.55 -8.25
N PRO A 97 10.25 16.36 -7.62
CA PRO A 97 9.16 15.86 -6.79
C PRO A 97 8.35 14.84 -7.59
N VAL A 98 8.09 13.68 -7.01
CA VAL A 98 7.28 12.65 -7.66
C VAL A 98 5.90 13.25 -7.94
N GLN A 99 5.56 13.33 -9.22
CA GLN A 99 4.23 13.77 -9.66
C GLN A 99 3.34 12.54 -9.79
N PRO A 100 2.35 12.34 -8.91
CA PRO A 100 1.44 11.21 -9.01
C PRO A 100 0.61 11.32 -10.30
N ARG A 101 0.45 10.19 -11.02
CA ARG A 101 -0.37 10.07 -12.22
C ARG A 101 -1.23 8.82 -12.12
N GLN A 102 -2.22 8.87 -11.24
CA GLN A 102 -3.02 7.68 -10.89
C GLN A 102 -4.35 7.61 -11.64
N LEU A 103 -4.69 8.56 -12.52
CA LEU A 103 -5.95 8.49 -13.26
C LEU A 103 -6.05 7.19 -14.06
N PRO A 104 -7.19 6.47 -14.00
CA PRO A 104 -7.46 5.35 -14.90
C PRO A 104 -7.41 5.81 -16.36
N ILE A 105 -7.22 4.90 -17.31
CA ILE A 105 -7.22 5.26 -18.73
C ILE A 105 -8.51 6.01 -19.08
N GLY A 106 -8.35 7.15 -19.75
CA GLY A 106 -9.47 7.95 -20.22
C GLY A 106 -10.28 7.19 -21.27
N THR A 107 -11.60 7.18 -21.13
CA THR A 107 -12.47 6.61 -22.16
C THR A 107 -12.51 7.53 -23.36
N SER A 108 -11.96 7.10 -24.49
CA SER A 108 -12.04 7.80 -25.78
C SER A 108 -13.49 8.03 -26.26
N ASP A 109 -14.40 7.19 -25.75
CA ASP A 109 -15.81 7.15 -26.16
C ASP A 109 -16.77 7.88 -25.24
N PHE A 110 -16.28 8.80 -24.39
CA PHE A 110 -17.17 9.61 -23.57
C PHE A 110 -18.01 10.57 -24.45
N THR A 111 -19.33 10.54 -24.26
CA THR A 111 -20.28 11.31 -25.07
C THR A 111 -21.43 11.81 -24.19
N GLY A 112 -21.92 13.01 -24.48
CA GLY A 112 -22.97 13.69 -23.69
C GLY A 112 -22.42 14.46 -22.50
N ARG A 113 -23.29 14.94 -21.65
CA ARG A 113 -22.98 15.71 -20.42
C ARG A 113 -22.24 17.03 -20.68
N SER A 114 -22.43 17.63 -21.83
CA SER A 114 -21.72 18.89 -22.21
C SER A 114 -21.96 19.99 -21.20
N ARG A 115 -23.21 20.14 -20.71
CA ARG A 115 -23.56 21.14 -19.72
C ARG A 115 -22.88 20.89 -18.38
N GLU A 116 -22.87 19.65 -17.91
CA GLU A 116 -22.22 19.26 -16.66
C GLU A 116 -20.70 19.42 -16.77
N LEU A 117 -20.11 19.07 -17.92
CA LEU A 117 -18.68 19.27 -18.17
C LEU A 117 -18.28 20.76 -18.17
N GLU A 118 -19.09 21.65 -18.77
CA GLU A 118 -18.86 23.09 -18.75
C GLU A 118 -18.85 23.63 -17.31
N VAL A 119 -19.88 23.29 -16.52
CA VAL A 119 -19.99 23.71 -15.11
C VAL A 119 -18.79 23.22 -14.31
N LEU A 120 -18.41 21.96 -14.47
CA LEU A 120 -17.29 21.36 -13.74
C LEU A 120 -15.94 21.95 -14.19
N ALA A 121 -15.78 22.25 -15.48
CA ALA A 121 -14.58 22.90 -16.01
C ALA A 121 -14.44 24.35 -15.50
N ASP A 122 -15.54 25.06 -15.33
CA ASP A 122 -15.53 26.41 -14.73
C ASP A 122 -15.12 26.35 -13.26
N LEU A 123 -15.68 25.43 -12.49
CA LEU A 123 -15.28 25.20 -11.09
C LEU A 123 -13.80 24.82 -10.96
N ALA A 124 -13.30 23.98 -11.87
CA ALA A 124 -11.89 23.59 -11.87
C ALA A 124 -10.95 24.78 -12.20
N ARG A 125 -11.34 25.63 -13.14
CA ARG A 125 -10.59 26.87 -13.46
C ARG A 125 -10.59 27.83 -12.27
N GLN A 126 -11.71 27.94 -11.57
CA GLN A 126 -11.81 28.73 -10.35
C GLN A 126 -10.92 28.15 -9.25
N ALA A 127 -10.94 26.82 -9.02
CA ALA A 127 -10.08 26.15 -8.06
C ALA A 127 -8.59 26.41 -8.32
N ALA A 128 -8.17 26.30 -9.58
CA ALA A 128 -6.79 26.55 -9.98
C ALA A 128 -6.35 28.02 -9.80
N ALA A 129 -7.30 28.96 -9.79
CA ALA A 129 -7.06 30.40 -9.66
C ALA A 129 -7.34 30.93 -8.23
N SER A 130 -8.18 30.26 -7.45
CA SER A 130 -8.57 30.70 -6.11
C SER A 130 -7.59 30.25 -5.03
N GLY A 131 -7.64 30.92 -3.89
CA GLY A 131 -6.83 30.57 -2.71
C GLY A 131 -7.42 29.46 -1.83
N ASP A 132 -8.49 28.75 -2.26
CA ASP A 132 -9.18 27.74 -1.46
C ASP A 132 -9.24 26.39 -2.19
N ALA A 133 -9.22 25.28 -1.41
CA ALA A 133 -9.47 23.94 -1.95
C ALA A 133 -10.94 23.83 -2.39
N THR A 134 -11.18 23.40 -3.62
CA THR A 134 -12.53 23.24 -4.17
C THR A 134 -12.95 21.79 -4.13
N VAL A 135 -14.10 21.51 -3.51
CA VAL A 135 -14.68 20.16 -3.42
C VAL A 135 -15.94 20.10 -4.27
N VAL A 136 -16.00 19.13 -5.18
CA VAL A 136 -17.16 18.89 -6.04
C VAL A 136 -17.67 17.48 -5.80
N VAL A 137 -18.96 17.36 -5.44
CA VAL A 137 -19.64 16.08 -5.26
C VAL A 137 -20.53 15.83 -6.47
N ILE A 138 -20.27 14.74 -7.18
CA ILE A 138 -21.09 14.23 -8.28
C ILE A 138 -22.01 13.15 -7.73
N GLU A 139 -23.24 13.50 -7.48
CA GLU A 139 -24.28 12.66 -6.88
C GLU A 139 -25.22 12.08 -7.96
N GLY A 140 -25.71 10.86 -7.78
CA GLY A 140 -26.77 10.30 -8.64
C GLY A 140 -26.92 8.80 -8.50
N PRO A 141 -27.98 8.21 -9.04
CA PRO A 141 -28.24 6.77 -9.02
C PRO A 141 -27.11 5.95 -9.65
N ALA A 142 -27.14 4.63 -9.43
CA ALA A 142 -26.20 3.73 -10.09
C ALA A 142 -26.31 3.85 -11.63
N ALA A 143 -25.23 3.63 -12.35
CA ALA A 143 -25.13 3.63 -13.81
C ALA A 143 -25.39 4.97 -14.54
N THR A 144 -25.55 6.07 -13.84
CA THR A 144 -25.72 7.40 -14.47
C THR A 144 -24.43 7.97 -15.09
N GLY A 145 -23.30 7.27 -14.96
CA GLY A 145 -22.01 7.65 -15.54
C GLY A 145 -21.17 8.58 -14.68
N LYS A 146 -21.36 8.61 -13.35
CA LYS A 146 -20.60 9.47 -12.41
C LYS A 146 -19.10 9.28 -12.53
N THR A 147 -18.63 8.02 -12.37
CA THR A 147 -17.22 7.64 -12.50
C THR A 147 -16.65 8.01 -13.87
N ALA A 148 -17.40 7.71 -14.94
CA ALA A 148 -16.98 8.05 -16.31
C ALA A 148 -16.85 9.57 -16.51
N LEU A 149 -17.80 10.37 -15.99
CA LEU A 149 -17.75 11.81 -16.03
C LEU A 149 -16.56 12.36 -15.24
N ALA A 150 -16.36 11.90 -14.00
CA ALA A 150 -15.25 12.33 -13.15
C ALA A 150 -13.89 12.01 -13.79
N ASN A 151 -13.73 10.78 -14.34
CA ASN A 151 -12.51 10.36 -15.00
C ASN A 151 -12.24 11.15 -16.28
N HIS A 152 -13.26 11.31 -17.15
CA HIS A 152 -13.15 12.10 -18.38
C HIS A 152 -12.74 13.55 -18.09
N LEU A 153 -13.41 14.20 -17.13
CA LEU A 153 -13.10 15.55 -16.69
C LEU A 153 -11.68 15.63 -16.12
N ALA A 154 -11.28 14.67 -15.29
CA ALA A 154 -9.95 14.63 -14.68
C ALA A 154 -8.85 14.61 -15.74
N HIS A 155 -9.03 13.84 -16.82
CA HIS A 155 -8.10 13.85 -17.96
C HIS A 155 -8.07 15.17 -18.70
N GLN A 156 -9.22 15.77 -18.96
CA GLN A 156 -9.29 17.08 -19.62
C GLN A 156 -8.61 18.19 -18.82
N LEU A 157 -8.75 18.15 -17.50
CA LEU A 157 -8.27 19.19 -16.59
C LEU A 157 -6.88 18.92 -16.01
N SER A 158 -6.26 17.77 -16.30
CA SER A 158 -4.96 17.38 -15.75
C SER A 158 -3.87 18.45 -15.94
N HIS A 159 -3.92 19.21 -17.04
CA HIS A 159 -2.99 20.30 -17.33
C HIS A 159 -3.10 21.50 -16.37
N LEU A 160 -4.23 21.70 -15.69
CA LEU A 160 -4.43 22.74 -14.68
C LEU A 160 -3.81 22.37 -13.32
N PHE A 161 -3.52 21.07 -13.10
CA PHE A 161 -3.01 20.50 -11.86
C PHE A 161 -1.64 19.83 -12.10
N PRO A 162 -0.58 20.64 -12.34
CA PRO A 162 0.72 20.15 -12.78
C PRO A 162 1.46 19.33 -11.73
N ASP A 163 1.10 19.48 -10.43
CA ASP A 163 1.79 18.79 -9.35
C ASP A 163 1.30 17.36 -9.13
N GLY A 164 0.26 16.93 -9.89
CA GLY A 164 -0.14 15.53 -9.97
C GLY A 164 -1.63 15.26 -9.94
N GLN A 165 -1.98 13.99 -10.14
CA GLN A 165 -3.35 13.47 -10.10
C GLN A 165 -3.38 12.23 -9.22
N LEU A 166 -4.25 12.23 -8.20
CA LEU A 166 -4.52 11.14 -7.28
C LEU A 166 -5.90 10.55 -7.59
N TRP A 167 -6.02 9.22 -7.54
CA TRP A 167 -7.29 8.55 -7.75
C TRP A 167 -7.46 7.38 -6.78
N ALA A 168 -8.65 7.25 -6.18
CA ALA A 168 -9.02 6.12 -5.34
C ALA A 168 -10.48 5.73 -5.55
N ASP A 169 -10.74 4.43 -5.78
CA ASP A 169 -12.07 3.84 -5.63
C ASP A 169 -12.28 3.44 -4.17
N LEU A 170 -13.20 4.11 -3.49
CA LEU A 170 -13.52 3.90 -2.09
C LEU A 170 -14.45 2.71 -1.85
N ARG A 171 -14.96 2.06 -2.91
CA ARG A 171 -15.84 0.88 -2.86
C ARG A 171 -17.01 1.01 -1.88
N GLY A 172 -17.57 2.21 -1.74
CA GLY A 172 -18.58 2.52 -0.73
C GLY A 172 -19.93 1.84 -0.93
N PHE A 173 -20.25 1.35 -2.14
CA PHE A 173 -21.53 0.77 -2.53
C PHE A 173 -21.37 -0.51 -3.36
N GLY A 174 -20.39 -1.33 -3.11
CA GLY A 174 -20.19 -2.63 -3.75
C GLY A 174 -20.61 -3.77 -2.82
N ASP A 175 -21.01 -4.91 -3.42
CA ASP A 175 -21.11 -6.19 -2.71
C ASP A 175 -19.76 -6.92 -2.78
N ASP A 176 -18.75 -6.31 -3.41
CA ASP A 176 -17.47 -6.89 -3.78
C ASP A 176 -16.38 -6.70 -2.70
N GLY A 177 -16.73 -6.75 -1.44
CA GLY A 177 -15.79 -6.67 -0.31
C GLY A 177 -16.04 -5.46 0.61
N GLU A 178 -15.21 -5.34 1.64
CA GLU A 178 -15.28 -4.22 2.57
C GLU A 178 -14.93 -2.89 1.88
N PRO A 179 -15.63 -1.80 2.23
CA PRO A 179 -15.30 -0.47 1.77
C PRO A 179 -13.84 -0.11 2.10
N VAL A 180 -13.17 0.55 1.18
CA VAL A 180 -11.81 1.04 1.41
C VAL A 180 -11.82 2.05 2.54
N THR A 181 -11.02 1.83 3.57
CA THR A 181 -10.91 2.79 4.68
C THR A 181 -10.12 4.03 4.24
N SER A 182 -10.38 5.16 4.92
CA SER A 182 -9.61 6.39 4.68
C SER A 182 -8.09 6.19 4.85
N GLY A 183 -7.66 5.38 5.83
CA GLY A 183 -6.26 5.05 6.05
C GLY A 183 -5.63 4.25 4.90
N GLN A 184 -6.38 3.32 4.28
CA GLN A 184 -5.90 2.59 3.10
C GLN A 184 -5.74 3.51 1.88
N ALA A 185 -6.71 4.41 1.65
CA ALA A 185 -6.63 5.38 0.57
C ALA A 185 -5.50 6.40 0.78
N LEU A 186 -5.35 6.93 2.01
CA LEU A 186 -4.24 7.83 2.40
C LEU A 186 -2.89 7.20 2.13
N ARG A 187 -2.70 5.93 2.50
CA ARG A 187 -1.47 5.21 2.24
C ARG A 187 -1.15 5.18 0.75
N GLY A 188 -2.12 4.81 -0.09
CA GLY A 188 -1.94 4.80 -1.55
C GLY A 188 -1.59 6.18 -2.12
N PHE A 189 -2.14 7.26 -1.55
CA PHE A 189 -1.83 8.62 -1.96
C PHE A 189 -0.44 9.06 -1.51
N LEU A 190 -0.06 8.77 -0.27
CA LEU A 190 1.28 9.07 0.26
C LEU A 190 2.37 8.34 -0.52
N GLU A 191 2.18 7.05 -0.81
CA GLU A 191 3.09 6.27 -1.67
C GLU A 191 3.20 6.89 -3.08
N ALA A 192 2.10 7.31 -3.67
CA ALA A 192 2.09 7.93 -4.99
C ALA A 192 2.80 9.31 -5.02
N ILE A 193 2.78 10.05 -3.92
CA ILE A 193 3.49 11.32 -3.75
C ILE A 193 4.99 11.10 -3.51
N GLY A 194 5.41 9.84 -3.24
CA GLY A 194 6.81 9.46 -3.07
C GLY A 194 7.23 9.21 -1.62
N VAL A 195 6.28 9.12 -0.68
CA VAL A 195 6.57 8.69 0.69
C VAL A 195 6.89 7.20 0.67
N GLY A 196 8.06 6.84 1.19
CA GLY A 196 8.46 5.44 1.28
C GLY A 196 7.54 4.66 2.23
N PRO A 197 7.25 3.37 1.94
CA PRO A 197 6.35 2.56 2.79
C PRO A 197 6.78 2.48 4.26
N ARG A 198 8.08 2.60 4.54
CA ARG A 198 8.64 2.63 5.91
C ARG A 198 8.52 4.00 6.60
N GLU A 199 8.28 5.05 5.83
CA GLU A 199 8.09 6.44 6.31
C GLU A 199 6.63 6.73 6.63
N LEU A 200 5.73 5.84 6.26
CA LEU A 200 4.30 6.00 6.48
C LEU A 200 3.98 5.85 7.97
N PRO A 201 3.35 6.87 8.60
CA PRO A 201 2.89 6.76 9.96
C PRO A 201 1.94 5.58 10.13
N LEU A 202 1.96 4.93 11.30
CA LEU A 202 1.06 3.82 11.61
C LEU A 202 -0.37 4.31 11.87
N ASP A 203 -0.51 5.49 12.46
CA ASP A 203 -1.79 6.11 12.79
C ASP A 203 -2.41 6.81 11.57
N ALA A 204 -3.73 6.62 11.37
CA ALA A 204 -4.45 7.20 10.23
C ALA A 204 -4.57 8.73 10.31
N ASP A 205 -4.65 9.31 11.52
CA ASP A 205 -4.70 10.76 11.72
C ASP A 205 -3.34 11.39 11.41
N GLU A 206 -2.24 10.70 11.76
CA GLU A 206 -0.88 11.11 11.40
C GLU A 206 -0.65 11.03 9.88
N GLN A 207 -1.14 9.96 9.24
CA GLN A 207 -1.14 9.86 7.77
C GLN A 207 -1.89 11.01 7.12
N ALA A 208 -3.08 11.38 7.64
CA ALA A 208 -3.85 12.50 7.14
C ALA A 208 -3.13 13.85 7.37
N ALA A 209 -2.43 14.01 8.48
CA ALA A 209 -1.62 15.20 8.76
C ALA A 209 -0.44 15.31 7.79
N LEU A 210 0.30 14.22 7.58
CA LEU A 210 1.40 14.14 6.61
C LEU A 210 0.93 14.44 5.18
N TYR A 211 -0.17 13.80 4.77
CA TYR A 211 -0.80 14.03 3.46
C TYR A 211 -1.13 15.51 3.22
N ARG A 212 -1.83 16.15 4.16
CA ARG A 212 -2.16 17.57 4.06
C ARG A 212 -0.91 18.46 3.97
N SER A 213 0.13 18.11 4.70
CA SER A 213 1.40 18.83 4.69
C SER A 213 2.12 18.73 3.36
N LEU A 214 2.20 17.53 2.78
CA LEU A 214 2.84 17.29 1.49
C LEU A 214 2.10 17.96 0.33
N LEU A 215 0.78 18.18 0.48
CA LEU A 215 -0.01 18.89 -0.52
C LEU A 215 0.04 20.41 -0.36
N THR A 216 0.61 20.93 0.73
CA THR A 216 0.69 22.38 0.96
C THR A 216 1.45 23.09 -0.17
N GLY A 217 0.79 24.05 -0.81
CA GLY A 217 1.34 24.82 -1.94
C GLY A 217 1.39 24.06 -3.27
N ARG A 218 0.86 22.84 -3.35
CA ARG A 218 0.74 22.06 -4.60
C ARG A 218 -0.64 22.22 -5.22
N ARG A 219 -0.70 22.13 -6.55
CA ARG A 219 -1.92 22.06 -7.33
C ARG A 219 -2.15 20.64 -7.79
N VAL A 220 -2.97 19.92 -7.04
CA VAL A 220 -3.24 18.49 -7.26
C VAL A 220 -4.72 18.26 -7.51
N LEU A 221 -5.04 17.42 -8.48
CA LEU A 221 -6.37 16.91 -8.74
C LEU A 221 -6.56 15.56 -8.00
N ILE A 222 -7.62 15.48 -7.21
CA ILE A 222 -7.93 14.29 -6.42
C ILE A 222 -9.30 13.77 -6.83
N VAL A 223 -9.40 12.50 -7.21
CA VAL A 223 -10.67 11.84 -7.54
C VAL A 223 -10.94 10.75 -6.52
N LEU A 224 -12.04 10.87 -5.81
CA LEU A 224 -12.55 9.91 -4.84
C LEU A 224 -13.81 9.28 -5.40
N ASP A 225 -13.67 8.12 -6.00
CA ASP A 225 -14.78 7.44 -6.64
C ASP A 225 -15.55 6.55 -5.67
N ASN A 226 -16.88 6.47 -5.85
CA ASN A 226 -17.75 5.55 -5.13
C ASN A 226 -17.73 5.72 -3.59
N ALA A 227 -17.73 6.95 -3.10
CA ALA A 227 -17.73 7.29 -1.68
C ALA A 227 -19.08 6.96 -1.01
N ARG A 228 -19.05 6.30 0.18
CA ARG A 228 -20.24 5.93 0.95
C ARG A 228 -20.63 6.99 1.98
N ASP A 229 -19.66 7.46 2.74
CA ASP A 229 -19.88 8.36 3.88
C ASP A 229 -18.79 9.41 4.05
N ALA A 230 -19.05 10.38 4.92
CA ALA A 230 -18.10 11.45 5.22
C ALA A 230 -16.82 10.97 5.91
N GLY A 231 -16.88 9.89 6.69
CA GLY A 231 -15.72 9.33 7.39
C GLY A 231 -14.67 8.77 6.43
N GLN A 232 -15.10 8.22 5.28
CA GLN A 232 -14.16 7.83 4.22
C GLN A 232 -13.47 9.03 3.57
N VAL A 233 -14.18 10.16 3.41
CA VAL A 233 -13.75 11.28 2.57
C VAL A 233 -12.97 12.35 3.35
N GLN A 234 -13.43 12.71 4.55
CA GLN A 234 -12.88 13.85 5.31
C GLN A 234 -11.36 13.78 5.52
N PRO A 235 -10.76 12.63 5.88
CA PRO A 235 -9.30 12.53 6.03
C PRO A 235 -8.52 12.73 4.72
N LEU A 236 -9.17 12.51 3.56
CA LEU A 236 -8.59 12.63 2.21
C LEU A 236 -8.68 14.04 1.62
N LEU A 237 -9.38 14.96 2.30
CA LEU A 237 -9.51 16.34 1.83
C LEU A 237 -8.22 17.12 2.07
N PRO A 238 -7.66 17.76 1.03
CA PRO A 238 -6.50 18.65 1.19
C PRO A 238 -6.89 19.93 1.92
N ALA A 239 -6.00 20.44 2.74
CA ALA A 239 -6.15 21.78 3.34
C ALA A 239 -5.44 22.88 2.51
N SER A 240 -5.01 22.55 1.29
CA SER A 240 -4.17 23.40 0.45
C SER A 240 -4.98 24.10 -0.63
N PRO A 241 -4.80 25.41 -0.82
CA PRO A 241 -5.36 26.14 -1.94
C PRO A 241 -4.83 25.62 -3.27
N GLY A 242 -5.65 25.70 -4.32
CA GLY A 242 -5.29 25.24 -5.66
C GLY A 242 -5.50 23.74 -5.92
N CYS A 243 -6.01 22.98 -4.96
CA CYS A 243 -6.43 21.59 -5.16
C CYS A 243 -7.90 21.49 -5.57
N LEU A 244 -8.22 20.54 -6.44
CA LEU A 244 -9.59 20.16 -6.80
C LEU A 244 -9.86 18.74 -6.36
N VAL A 245 -10.95 18.53 -5.61
CA VAL A 245 -11.42 17.20 -5.22
C VAL A 245 -12.73 16.89 -5.93
N LEU A 246 -12.77 15.82 -6.72
CA LEU A 246 -13.95 15.27 -7.35
C LEU A 246 -14.39 14.02 -6.57
N ILE A 247 -15.61 14.02 -6.06
CA ILE A 247 -16.15 12.90 -5.28
C ILE A 247 -17.36 12.36 -6.02
N THR A 248 -17.40 11.06 -6.30
CA THR A 248 -18.61 10.44 -6.81
C THR A 248 -19.32 9.64 -5.70
N THR A 249 -20.64 9.74 -5.64
CA THR A 249 -21.46 9.04 -4.64
C THR A 249 -22.86 8.73 -5.16
N ARG A 250 -23.57 7.79 -4.51
CA ARG A 250 -24.99 7.50 -4.83
C ARG A 250 -25.97 8.44 -4.14
N GLY A 251 -25.56 9.06 -3.05
CA GLY A 251 -26.33 10.06 -2.29
C GLY A 251 -25.37 10.94 -1.52
N LEU A 252 -25.72 12.21 -1.32
CA LEU A 252 -24.88 13.16 -0.59
C LEU A 252 -24.71 12.71 0.86
N PRO A 253 -23.52 12.30 1.29
CA PRO A 253 -23.30 11.86 2.66
C PRO A 253 -23.52 13.02 3.64
N ALA A 254 -24.29 12.76 4.72
CA ALA A 254 -24.41 13.71 5.81
C ALA A 254 -23.02 14.07 6.35
N GLY A 255 -22.72 15.35 6.45
CA GLY A 255 -21.40 15.86 6.88
C GLY A 255 -20.40 16.21 5.75
N LEU A 256 -20.71 15.90 4.48
CA LEU A 256 -19.94 16.45 3.33
C LEU A 256 -20.52 17.77 2.81
N ALA A 257 -21.73 18.16 3.21
CA ALA A 257 -22.30 19.48 2.93
C ALA A 257 -21.62 20.56 3.79
N VAL A 258 -20.32 20.78 3.59
CA VAL A 258 -19.57 21.84 4.25
C VAL A 258 -19.63 23.08 3.37
N ALA A 259 -19.53 24.29 3.97
CA ALA A 259 -19.45 25.53 3.22
C ALA A 259 -18.32 25.46 2.18
N GLY A 260 -18.65 25.72 0.89
CA GLY A 260 -17.71 25.60 -0.24
C GLY A 260 -17.79 24.28 -1.02
N THR A 261 -18.67 23.33 -0.66
CA THR A 261 -18.88 22.11 -1.45
C THR A 261 -19.90 22.35 -2.56
N HIS A 262 -19.50 22.10 -3.81
CA HIS A 262 -20.39 22.15 -4.97
C HIS A 262 -20.99 20.78 -5.24
N VAL A 263 -22.32 20.69 -5.35
CA VAL A 263 -23.03 19.44 -5.61
C VAL A 263 -23.62 19.45 -7.01
N LEU A 264 -23.18 18.49 -7.84
CA LEU A 264 -23.73 18.22 -9.16
C LEU A 264 -24.57 16.94 -9.12
N ARG A 265 -25.86 17.05 -9.45
CA ARG A 265 -26.76 15.90 -9.51
C ARG A 265 -26.87 15.37 -10.93
N LEU A 266 -26.50 14.07 -11.10
CA LEU A 266 -26.62 13.39 -12.39
C LEU A 266 -27.90 12.55 -12.43
N GLY A 267 -28.76 12.88 -13.39
CA GLY A 267 -29.91 12.06 -13.79
C GLY A 267 -29.60 11.18 -15.01
N PRO A 268 -30.62 10.50 -15.56
CA PRO A 268 -30.55 9.86 -16.88
C PRO A 268 -30.14 10.86 -17.97
N LEU A 269 -29.65 10.35 -19.11
CA LEU A 269 -29.31 11.19 -20.27
C LEU A 269 -30.58 11.82 -20.89
N SER A 270 -30.42 13.00 -21.49
CA SER A 270 -31.45 13.62 -22.34
C SER A 270 -31.61 12.86 -23.65
N ASP A 271 -32.71 13.10 -24.37
CA ASP A 271 -32.96 12.46 -25.67
C ASP A 271 -31.90 12.84 -26.74
N SER A 272 -31.35 14.04 -26.66
CA SER A 272 -30.23 14.44 -27.52
C SER A 272 -28.95 13.66 -27.19
N GLU A 273 -28.62 13.52 -25.91
CA GLU A 273 -27.45 12.75 -25.48
C GLU A 273 -27.56 11.27 -25.79
N VAL A 274 -28.77 10.70 -25.66
CA VAL A 274 -29.05 9.32 -26.12
C VAL A 274 -28.72 9.16 -27.60
N ARG A 275 -29.14 10.11 -28.41
CA ARG A 275 -28.81 10.11 -29.84
C ARG A 275 -27.30 10.18 -30.06
N ASP A 276 -26.61 11.09 -29.39
CA ASP A 276 -25.17 11.28 -29.53
C ASP A 276 -24.39 10.01 -29.17
N VAL A 277 -24.76 9.31 -28.08
CA VAL A 277 -24.17 8.04 -27.66
C VAL A 277 -24.37 6.95 -28.71
N LEU A 278 -25.57 6.83 -29.26
CA LEU A 278 -25.86 5.84 -30.29
C LEU A 278 -25.17 6.20 -31.62
N GLU A 279 -25.18 7.48 -32.02
CA GLU A 279 -24.61 7.96 -33.28
C GLU A 279 -23.14 7.64 -33.43
N ARG A 280 -22.38 7.75 -32.34
CA ARG A 280 -20.92 7.54 -32.32
C ARG A 280 -20.51 6.12 -32.72
N ARG A 281 -21.33 5.10 -32.37
CA ARG A 281 -21.04 3.69 -32.68
C ARG A 281 -21.85 3.14 -33.85
N VAL A 282 -23.09 3.58 -33.98
CA VAL A 282 -24.03 3.07 -34.99
C VAL A 282 -23.98 3.85 -36.30
N GLY A 283 -23.57 5.12 -36.23
CA GLY A 283 -23.46 6.04 -37.36
C GLY A 283 -24.75 6.85 -37.61
N THR A 284 -24.57 8.10 -38.07
CA THR A 284 -25.65 9.09 -38.27
C THR A 284 -26.74 8.61 -39.23
N GLU A 285 -26.35 8.00 -40.36
CA GLU A 285 -27.27 7.60 -41.42
C GLU A 285 -28.27 6.54 -40.95
N ARG A 286 -27.82 5.58 -40.15
CA ARG A 286 -28.67 4.51 -39.62
C ARG A 286 -29.69 5.03 -38.65
N LEU A 287 -29.26 5.98 -37.77
CA LEU A 287 -30.17 6.64 -36.80
C LEU A 287 -31.21 7.52 -37.48
N ARG A 288 -30.86 8.17 -38.61
CA ARG A 288 -31.80 9.00 -39.40
C ARG A 288 -32.91 8.15 -40.04
N ARG A 289 -32.60 6.89 -40.40
CA ARG A 289 -33.58 5.97 -41.01
C ARG A 289 -34.62 5.50 -39.99
N GLU A 290 -34.25 5.39 -38.73
CA GLU A 290 -35.12 4.84 -37.68
C GLU A 290 -35.24 5.75 -36.46
N PRO A 291 -35.72 7.02 -36.59
CA PRO A 291 -35.72 8.01 -35.47
C PRO A 291 -36.66 7.65 -34.31
N SER A 292 -37.71 6.87 -34.58
CA SER A 292 -38.59 6.34 -33.53
C SER A 292 -37.90 5.26 -32.69
N ALA A 293 -37.12 4.41 -33.33
CA ALA A 293 -36.38 3.34 -32.65
C ALA A 293 -35.31 3.92 -31.70
N VAL A 294 -34.66 5.04 -32.06
CA VAL A 294 -33.73 5.74 -31.17
C VAL A 294 -34.37 6.17 -29.85
N ARG A 295 -35.58 6.77 -29.93
CA ARG A 295 -36.34 7.15 -28.72
C ARG A 295 -36.77 5.94 -27.91
N GLU A 296 -37.13 4.87 -28.57
CA GLU A 296 -37.56 3.61 -27.97
C GLU A 296 -36.39 2.92 -27.25
N LEU A 297 -35.21 2.86 -27.89
CA LEU A 297 -33.98 2.39 -27.27
C LEU A 297 -33.60 3.22 -26.04
N GLY A 298 -33.74 4.55 -26.10
CA GLY A 298 -33.57 5.42 -24.93
C GLY A 298 -34.51 5.06 -23.79
N SER A 299 -35.80 4.78 -24.11
CA SER A 299 -36.80 4.43 -23.10
C SER A 299 -36.50 3.07 -22.45
N VAL A 300 -36.21 2.01 -23.23
CA VAL A 300 -35.98 0.66 -22.72
C VAL A 300 -34.66 0.54 -21.95
N THR A 301 -33.67 1.39 -22.26
CA THR A 301 -32.39 1.45 -21.52
C THR A 301 -32.47 2.35 -20.29
N GLY A 302 -33.63 2.98 -20.01
CA GLY A 302 -33.75 3.98 -18.93
C GLY A 302 -32.87 5.21 -19.15
N ARG A 303 -32.37 5.44 -20.38
CA ARG A 303 -31.37 6.49 -20.73
C ARG A 303 -30.08 6.39 -19.89
N LEU A 304 -29.73 5.19 -19.45
CA LEU A 304 -28.50 4.95 -18.69
C LEU A 304 -27.31 4.76 -19.65
N PRO A 305 -26.20 5.51 -19.44
CA PRO A 305 -25.04 5.46 -20.33
C PRO A 305 -24.52 4.04 -20.60
N LEU A 306 -24.36 3.22 -19.56
CA LEU A 306 -23.84 1.86 -19.69
C LEU A 306 -24.78 0.97 -20.54
N ALA A 307 -26.08 1.01 -20.27
CA ALA A 307 -27.06 0.24 -21.01
C ALA A 307 -27.11 0.68 -22.49
N LEU A 308 -27.00 1.98 -22.76
CA LEU A 308 -26.92 2.52 -24.11
C LEU A 308 -25.64 2.08 -24.82
N ARG A 309 -24.49 2.05 -24.15
CA ARG A 309 -23.22 1.56 -24.73
C ARG A 309 -23.33 0.09 -25.13
N VAL A 310 -23.92 -0.76 -24.30
CA VAL A 310 -24.15 -2.17 -24.61
C VAL A 310 -25.07 -2.34 -25.81
N VAL A 311 -26.17 -1.59 -25.87
CA VAL A 311 -27.11 -1.59 -27.01
C VAL A 311 -26.43 -1.07 -28.29
N ALA A 312 -25.66 0.01 -28.21
CA ALA A 312 -24.93 0.57 -29.33
C ALA A 312 -23.85 -0.39 -29.86
N ALA A 313 -23.14 -1.08 -28.95
CA ALA A 313 -22.16 -2.10 -29.32
C ALA A 313 -22.79 -3.24 -30.10
N ARG A 314 -23.94 -3.75 -29.64
CA ARG A 314 -24.70 -4.79 -30.34
C ARG A 314 -25.21 -4.33 -31.70
N ALA A 315 -25.78 -3.11 -31.76
CA ALA A 315 -26.24 -2.57 -33.03
C ALA A 315 -25.09 -2.34 -34.03
N ALA A 316 -23.91 -2.04 -33.56
CA ALA A 316 -22.71 -1.88 -34.40
C ALA A 316 -22.14 -3.22 -34.88
N ALA A 317 -22.23 -4.27 -34.07
CA ALA A 317 -21.76 -5.61 -34.40
C ALA A 317 -22.61 -6.27 -35.53
N ASP A 318 -23.89 -5.92 -35.64
CA ASP A 318 -24.79 -6.39 -36.68
C ASP A 318 -25.40 -5.20 -37.44
N PRO A 319 -24.77 -4.81 -38.58
CA PRO A 319 -25.26 -3.70 -39.41
C PRO A 319 -26.65 -3.93 -40.00
N ASP A 320 -27.08 -5.16 -40.19
CA ASP A 320 -28.37 -5.53 -40.81
C ASP A 320 -29.51 -5.60 -39.78
N LEU A 321 -29.19 -5.64 -38.50
CA LEU A 321 -30.19 -5.65 -37.42
C LEU A 321 -30.94 -4.31 -37.35
N SER A 322 -32.26 -4.30 -37.62
CA SER A 322 -33.06 -3.08 -37.45
C SER A 322 -33.04 -2.60 -36.00
N LEU A 323 -32.82 -1.30 -35.76
CA LEU A 323 -32.87 -0.69 -34.42
C LEU A 323 -34.24 -0.86 -33.75
N ARG A 324 -35.32 -0.88 -34.58
CA ARG A 324 -36.66 -1.17 -34.11
C ARG A 324 -36.79 -2.61 -33.63
N ALA A 325 -36.23 -3.59 -34.38
CA ALA A 325 -36.24 -5.00 -33.95
C ALA A 325 -35.48 -5.17 -32.62
N LEU A 326 -34.33 -4.54 -32.48
CA LEU A 326 -33.56 -4.52 -31.25
C LEU A 326 -34.33 -3.91 -30.08
N ALA A 327 -35.03 -2.79 -30.28
CA ALA A 327 -35.85 -2.16 -29.24
C ALA A 327 -37.04 -3.06 -28.84
N GLN A 328 -37.66 -3.74 -29.80
CA GLN A 328 -38.76 -4.69 -29.53
C GLN A 328 -38.27 -5.93 -28.79
N GLU A 329 -37.14 -6.49 -29.14
CA GLU A 329 -36.52 -7.61 -28.44
C GLU A 329 -36.22 -7.27 -26.99
N LEU A 330 -35.57 -6.12 -26.73
CA LEU A 330 -35.28 -5.65 -25.38
C LEU A 330 -36.55 -5.45 -24.55
N ARG A 331 -37.60 -4.89 -25.15
CA ARG A 331 -38.88 -4.73 -24.50
C ARG A 331 -39.53 -6.06 -24.16
N SER A 332 -39.49 -7.01 -25.08
CA SER A 332 -40.07 -8.36 -24.87
C SER A 332 -39.29 -9.13 -23.81
N ALA A 333 -38.03 -8.88 -23.65
CA ALA A 333 -37.18 -9.42 -22.58
C ALA A 333 -37.43 -8.75 -21.21
N GLY A 334 -38.41 -7.81 -21.11
CA GLY A 334 -38.72 -7.13 -19.88
C GLY A 334 -37.83 -5.94 -19.55
N ALA A 335 -37.06 -5.45 -20.51
CA ALA A 335 -36.26 -4.22 -20.32
C ALA A 335 -37.17 -3.03 -20.08
N GLY A 336 -36.94 -2.32 -18.98
CA GLY A 336 -37.66 -1.12 -18.61
C GLY A 336 -36.73 -0.09 -17.96
N ALA A 337 -37.22 1.13 -17.83
CA ALA A 337 -36.44 2.28 -17.32
C ALA A 337 -35.81 2.06 -15.93
N ALA A 338 -36.20 1.02 -15.19
CA ALA A 338 -35.72 0.76 -13.83
C ALA A 338 -34.73 -0.40 -13.71
N ASP A 339 -34.59 -1.28 -14.71
CA ASP A 339 -33.74 -2.47 -14.59
C ASP A 339 -32.89 -2.70 -15.87
N PRO A 340 -31.58 -2.42 -15.83
CA PRO A 340 -30.66 -2.68 -16.96
C PRO A 340 -30.36 -4.18 -17.17
N ARG A 341 -30.84 -5.10 -16.32
CA ARG A 341 -30.54 -6.54 -16.39
C ARG A 341 -30.97 -7.16 -17.71
N ALA A 342 -32.13 -6.77 -18.23
CA ALA A 342 -32.61 -7.27 -19.51
C ALA A 342 -31.72 -6.87 -20.70
N VAL A 343 -31.06 -5.69 -20.62
CA VAL A 343 -30.08 -5.25 -21.62
C VAL A 343 -28.85 -6.13 -21.57
N PHE A 344 -28.35 -6.45 -20.38
CA PHE A 344 -27.20 -7.35 -20.21
C PHE A 344 -27.56 -8.78 -20.66
N ALA A 345 -28.77 -9.27 -20.32
CA ALA A 345 -29.24 -10.57 -20.75
C ALA A 345 -29.27 -10.72 -22.29
N ALA A 346 -29.84 -9.73 -22.97
CA ALA A 346 -29.88 -9.70 -24.42
C ALA A 346 -28.48 -9.60 -25.04
N SER A 347 -27.54 -8.90 -24.42
CA SER A 347 -26.16 -8.86 -24.89
C SER A 347 -25.45 -10.20 -24.69
N CYS A 348 -25.60 -10.81 -23.51
CA CYS A 348 -24.99 -12.10 -23.20
C CYS A 348 -25.53 -13.25 -24.09
N ALA A 349 -26.79 -13.20 -24.55
CA ALA A 349 -27.38 -14.19 -25.41
C ALA A 349 -26.70 -14.29 -26.80
N HIS A 350 -25.92 -13.31 -27.19
CA HIS A 350 -25.21 -13.25 -28.48
C HIS A 350 -23.71 -13.50 -28.36
N LEU A 351 -23.21 -13.71 -27.15
CA LEU A 351 -21.81 -14.06 -26.91
C LEU A 351 -21.55 -15.51 -27.35
N SER A 352 -20.34 -15.78 -27.82
CA SER A 352 -19.86 -17.15 -27.89
C SER A 352 -19.91 -17.81 -26.50
N GLU A 353 -20.05 -19.13 -26.47
CA GLU A 353 -20.10 -19.84 -25.18
C GLU A 353 -18.85 -19.60 -24.33
N GLY A 354 -17.67 -19.52 -24.98
CA GLY A 354 -16.41 -19.21 -24.34
C GLY A 354 -16.41 -17.80 -23.68
N ALA A 355 -16.89 -16.78 -24.40
CA ALA A 355 -16.99 -15.43 -23.90
C ALA A 355 -18.05 -15.31 -22.79
N ALA A 356 -19.21 -15.96 -22.96
CA ALA A 356 -20.25 -15.97 -21.92
C ALA A 356 -19.77 -16.63 -20.63
N ARG A 357 -19.03 -17.76 -20.73
CA ARG A 357 -18.44 -18.42 -19.57
C ARG A 357 -17.33 -17.57 -18.95
N MET A 358 -16.45 -16.97 -19.74
CA MET A 358 -15.42 -16.04 -19.24
C MET A 358 -16.04 -14.88 -18.45
N PHE A 359 -17.12 -14.28 -18.97
CA PHE A 359 -17.84 -13.20 -18.28
C PHE A 359 -18.38 -13.63 -16.91
N ARG A 360 -19.01 -14.83 -16.85
CA ARG A 360 -19.52 -15.39 -15.60
C ARG A 360 -18.41 -15.59 -14.57
N LEU A 361 -17.29 -16.20 -14.97
CA LEU A 361 -16.16 -16.47 -14.08
C LEU A 361 -15.46 -15.19 -13.61
N LEU A 362 -15.22 -14.23 -14.50
CA LEU A 362 -14.65 -12.93 -14.15
C LEU A 362 -15.52 -12.15 -13.15
N SER A 363 -16.84 -12.33 -13.25
CA SER A 363 -17.79 -11.62 -12.39
C SER A 363 -17.76 -12.13 -10.95
N VAL A 364 -17.34 -13.36 -10.69
CA VAL A 364 -17.18 -13.94 -9.34
C VAL A 364 -15.73 -13.91 -8.85
N ALA A 365 -14.76 -13.70 -9.72
CA ALA A 365 -13.37 -13.59 -9.33
C ALA A 365 -13.14 -12.35 -8.45
N PRO A 366 -12.54 -12.51 -7.25
CA PRO A 366 -12.26 -11.38 -6.37
C PRO A 366 -11.09 -10.54 -6.91
N GLY A 367 -11.10 -9.25 -6.57
CA GLY A 367 -10.02 -8.33 -6.94
C GLY A 367 -10.49 -7.15 -7.78
N PRO A 368 -9.67 -6.10 -7.87
CA PRO A 368 -10.02 -4.88 -8.60
C PRO A 368 -9.94 -5.06 -10.11
N ASP A 369 -9.01 -5.85 -10.60
CA ASP A 369 -8.79 -6.19 -12.01
C ASP A 369 -8.08 -7.55 -12.12
N ILE A 370 -7.91 -8.05 -13.33
CA ILE A 370 -7.25 -9.32 -13.60
C ILE A 370 -6.38 -9.23 -14.87
N GLY A 371 -5.21 -9.85 -14.83
CA GLY A 371 -4.32 -9.99 -16.00
C GLY A 371 -4.79 -11.08 -16.96
N LEU A 372 -4.37 -11.02 -18.22
CA LEU A 372 -4.72 -12.03 -19.24
C LEU A 372 -4.32 -13.46 -18.83
N PRO A 373 -3.09 -13.76 -18.34
CA PRO A 373 -2.74 -15.12 -17.93
C PRO A 373 -3.55 -15.62 -16.73
N ALA A 374 -3.89 -14.72 -15.80
CA ALA A 374 -4.76 -15.04 -14.66
C ALA A 374 -6.19 -15.35 -15.11
N ALA A 375 -6.74 -14.60 -16.08
CA ALA A 375 -8.06 -14.85 -16.66
C ALA A 375 -8.08 -16.17 -17.45
N ALA A 376 -7.02 -16.49 -18.18
CA ALA A 376 -6.84 -17.76 -18.87
C ALA A 376 -6.86 -18.94 -17.89
N SER A 377 -6.08 -18.82 -16.81
CA SER A 377 -6.03 -19.82 -15.72
C SER A 377 -7.38 -19.96 -15.03
N LEU A 378 -8.06 -18.87 -14.69
CA LEU A 378 -9.41 -18.87 -14.11
C LEU A 378 -10.38 -19.68 -14.96
N ALA A 379 -10.39 -19.44 -16.28
CA ALA A 379 -11.27 -20.14 -17.21
C ALA A 379 -10.79 -21.57 -17.55
N GLY A 380 -9.51 -21.88 -17.29
CA GLY A 380 -8.87 -23.14 -17.64
C GLY A 380 -8.71 -23.32 -19.17
N VAL A 381 -8.41 -22.23 -19.88
CA VAL A 381 -8.23 -22.22 -21.34
C VAL A 381 -6.87 -21.59 -21.69
N PRO A 382 -6.30 -21.88 -22.89
CA PRO A 382 -5.08 -21.23 -23.35
C PRO A 382 -5.23 -19.70 -23.46
N ALA A 383 -4.12 -18.98 -23.31
CA ALA A 383 -4.10 -17.51 -23.29
C ALA A 383 -4.66 -16.86 -24.57
N ASP A 384 -4.48 -17.47 -25.74
CA ASP A 384 -5.04 -17.00 -27.01
C ASP A 384 -6.56 -17.09 -27.05
N GLN A 385 -7.14 -18.19 -26.53
CA GLN A 385 -8.59 -18.35 -26.41
C GLN A 385 -9.18 -17.38 -25.37
N ALA A 386 -8.48 -17.20 -24.23
CA ALA A 386 -8.87 -16.21 -23.23
C ALA A 386 -8.86 -14.79 -23.82
N ARG A 387 -7.83 -14.45 -24.62
CA ARG A 387 -7.74 -13.16 -25.29
C ARG A 387 -8.92 -12.95 -26.26
N GLY A 388 -9.26 -13.93 -27.08
CA GLY A 388 -10.41 -13.85 -27.99
C GLY A 388 -11.73 -13.63 -27.22
N ALA A 389 -11.96 -14.37 -26.15
CA ALA A 389 -13.13 -14.20 -25.31
C ALA A 389 -13.20 -12.81 -24.63
N LEU A 390 -12.07 -12.30 -24.13
CA LEU A 390 -11.97 -10.98 -23.55
C LEU A 390 -12.19 -9.86 -24.57
N ASP A 391 -11.65 -9.98 -25.78
CA ASP A 391 -11.87 -9.03 -26.86
C ASP A 391 -13.35 -8.94 -27.25
N GLU A 392 -14.05 -10.09 -27.32
CA GLU A 392 -15.48 -10.14 -27.55
C GLU A 392 -16.26 -9.44 -26.41
N LEU A 393 -15.89 -9.66 -25.15
CA LEU A 393 -16.51 -9.02 -24.01
C LEU A 393 -16.26 -7.50 -23.97
N VAL A 394 -15.06 -7.06 -24.35
CA VAL A 394 -14.73 -5.63 -24.48
C VAL A 394 -15.54 -4.99 -25.62
N ALA A 395 -15.65 -5.68 -26.77
CA ALA A 395 -16.47 -5.22 -27.88
C ALA A 395 -17.95 -5.10 -27.48
N ALA A 396 -18.47 -6.05 -26.67
CA ALA A 396 -19.82 -6.01 -26.13
C ALA A 396 -20.01 -4.98 -24.98
N SER A 397 -18.96 -4.28 -24.55
CA SER A 397 -18.96 -3.33 -23.42
C SER A 397 -19.38 -3.97 -22.06
N LEU A 398 -19.14 -5.25 -21.87
CA LEU A 398 -19.37 -5.99 -20.64
C LEU A 398 -18.15 -6.01 -19.74
N VAL A 399 -16.95 -5.91 -20.34
CA VAL A 399 -15.63 -5.84 -19.70
C VAL A 399 -14.91 -4.62 -20.28
N GLU A 400 -14.01 -4.03 -19.49
CA GLU A 400 -13.16 -2.91 -19.92
C GLU A 400 -11.69 -3.32 -19.78
N GLU A 401 -10.88 -3.14 -20.84
CA GLU A 401 -9.42 -3.21 -20.75
C GLU A 401 -8.90 -1.85 -20.33
N HIS A 402 -8.67 -1.66 -19.01
CA HIS A 402 -8.29 -0.36 -18.44
C HIS A 402 -6.79 -0.06 -18.53
N ARG A 403 -5.98 -1.10 -18.76
CA ARG A 403 -4.54 -1.05 -19.09
C ARG A 403 -4.25 -2.20 -20.06
N PRO A 404 -3.21 -2.11 -20.90
CA PRO A 404 -2.87 -3.22 -21.80
C PRO A 404 -2.75 -4.54 -21.04
N GLY A 405 -3.55 -5.53 -21.44
CA GLY A 405 -3.60 -6.87 -20.85
C GLY A 405 -4.26 -6.96 -19.47
N ARG A 406 -4.89 -5.88 -18.96
CA ARG A 406 -5.60 -5.89 -17.67
C ARG A 406 -7.06 -5.50 -17.82
N PHE A 407 -7.93 -6.32 -17.25
CA PHE A 407 -9.36 -6.28 -17.47
C PHE A 407 -10.13 -6.04 -16.18
N VAL A 408 -11.19 -5.26 -16.27
CA VAL A 408 -12.11 -5.00 -15.17
C VAL A 408 -13.54 -5.22 -15.64
N VAL A 409 -14.35 -5.85 -14.80
CA VAL A 409 -15.79 -5.98 -15.04
C VAL A 409 -16.47 -4.79 -14.33
N PRO A 410 -17.19 -3.90 -15.05
CA PRO A 410 -17.89 -2.78 -14.42
C PRO A 410 -18.93 -3.27 -13.40
N GLY A 411 -19.09 -2.58 -12.26
CA GLY A 411 -19.84 -3.07 -11.12
C GLY A 411 -21.28 -3.53 -11.38
N LEU A 412 -22.01 -2.91 -12.32
CA LEU A 412 -23.33 -3.39 -12.73
C LEU A 412 -23.28 -4.66 -13.57
N SER A 413 -22.35 -4.73 -14.53
CA SER A 413 -22.09 -5.93 -15.32
C SER A 413 -21.65 -7.07 -14.42
N ARG A 414 -20.77 -6.78 -13.43
CA ARG A 414 -20.27 -7.76 -12.46
C ARG A 414 -21.40 -8.38 -11.66
N ARG A 415 -22.32 -7.57 -11.11
CA ARG A 415 -23.49 -8.10 -10.38
C ARG A 415 -24.34 -9.01 -11.22
N TYR A 416 -24.66 -8.58 -12.44
CA TYR A 416 -25.43 -9.40 -13.37
C TYR A 416 -24.69 -10.70 -13.72
N GLY A 417 -23.40 -10.62 -14.05
CA GLY A 417 -22.57 -11.79 -14.37
C GLY A 417 -22.41 -12.75 -13.20
N ALA A 418 -22.30 -12.24 -11.96
CA ALA A 418 -22.25 -13.06 -10.75
C ALA A 418 -23.57 -13.79 -10.48
N ASP A 419 -24.73 -13.12 -10.67
CA ASP A 419 -26.04 -13.78 -10.57
C ASP A 419 -26.18 -14.87 -11.65
N LEU A 420 -25.72 -14.59 -12.86
CA LEU A 420 -25.73 -15.54 -13.96
C LEU A 420 -24.78 -16.73 -13.70
N ALA A 421 -23.59 -16.48 -13.13
CA ALA A 421 -22.65 -17.53 -12.75
C ALA A 421 -23.28 -18.50 -11.73
N ARG A 422 -23.91 -17.98 -10.67
CA ARG A 422 -24.61 -18.80 -9.67
C ARG A 422 -25.78 -19.60 -10.24
N ALA A 423 -26.42 -19.11 -11.30
CA ALA A 423 -27.54 -19.79 -11.94
C ALA A 423 -27.10 -20.83 -12.99
N SER A 424 -25.93 -20.67 -13.61
CA SER A 424 -25.51 -21.45 -14.78
C SER A 424 -24.34 -22.37 -14.52
N GLU A 425 -23.45 -22.04 -13.57
CA GLU A 425 -22.29 -22.87 -13.19
C GLU A 425 -22.63 -23.65 -11.92
N SER A 426 -22.13 -24.87 -11.79
CA SER A 426 -22.19 -25.61 -10.53
C SER A 426 -21.21 -25.04 -9.51
N ALA A 427 -21.46 -25.23 -8.22
CA ALA A 427 -20.53 -24.84 -7.18
C ALA A 427 -19.12 -25.44 -7.43
N ALA A 428 -19.03 -26.69 -7.82
CA ALA A 428 -17.76 -27.37 -8.11
C ALA A 428 -17.00 -26.75 -9.30
N GLU A 429 -17.68 -26.22 -10.29
CA GLU A 429 -17.05 -25.50 -11.41
C GLU A 429 -16.50 -24.14 -10.98
N LEU A 430 -17.25 -23.40 -10.14
CA LEU A 430 -16.80 -22.14 -9.57
C LEU A 430 -15.60 -22.37 -8.62
N ASP A 431 -15.66 -23.39 -7.77
CA ASP A 431 -14.55 -23.76 -6.89
C ASP A 431 -13.29 -24.16 -7.68
N THR A 432 -13.49 -24.90 -8.77
CA THR A 432 -12.39 -25.28 -9.68
C THR A 432 -11.78 -24.04 -10.34
N ALA A 433 -12.57 -23.06 -10.74
CA ALA A 433 -12.07 -21.81 -11.32
C ALA A 433 -11.26 -21.01 -10.30
N ILE A 434 -11.77 -20.86 -9.08
CA ILE A 434 -11.05 -20.21 -7.98
C ILE A 434 -9.77 -20.98 -7.63
N LEU A 435 -9.81 -22.31 -7.59
CA LEU A 435 -8.65 -23.16 -7.35
C LEU A 435 -7.53 -22.94 -8.40
N ARG A 436 -7.90 -22.84 -9.68
CA ARG A 436 -6.91 -22.52 -10.75
C ARG A 436 -6.31 -21.13 -10.54
N LEU A 437 -7.10 -20.16 -10.19
CA LEU A 437 -6.62 -18.80 -9.94
C LEU A 437 -5.67 -18.75 -8.73
N LEU A 438 -5.98 -19.47 -7.66
CA LEU A 438 -5.12 -19.63 -6.48
C LEU A 438 -3.78 -20.29 -6.85
N ASP A 439 -3.83 -21.38 -7.65
CA ASP A 439 -2.62 -22.10 -8.08
C ASP A 439 -1.75 -21.24 -9.02
N TYR A 440 -2.38 -20.48 -9.92
CA TYR A 440 -1.68 -19.52 -10.78
C TYR A 440 -0.86 -18.52 -9.96
N TYR A 441 -1.51 -17.87 -9.00
CA TYR A 441 -0.84 -16.87 -8.18
C TYR A 441 0.19 -17.50 -7.24
N LEU A 442 -0.07 -18.68 -6.68
CA LEU A 442 0.91 -19.37 -5.84
C LEU A 442 2.20 -19.68 -6.61
N ARG A 443 2.08 -20.21 -7.83
CA ARG A 443 3.24 -20.52 -8.68
C ARG A 443 3.96 -19.29 -9.16
N GLY A 444 3.22 -18.27 -9.61
CA GLY A 444 3.80 -17.00 -10.03
C GLY A 444 4.54 -16.29 -8.88
N MET A 445 3.96 -16.24 -7.67
CA MET A 445 4.62 -15.66 -6.50
C MET A 445 5.84 -16.48 -6.06
N HIS A 446 5.74 -17.81 -6.10
CA HIS A 446 6.88 -18.67 -5.79
C HIS A 446 8.01 -18.50 -6.81
N ALA A 447 7.71 -18.45 -8.10
CA ALA A 447 8.71 -18.21 -9.15
C ALA A 447 9.38 -16.84 -8.98
N ALA A 448 8.60 -15.80 -8.72
CA ALA A 448 9.10 -14.46 -8.48
C ALA A 448 10.04 -14.41 -7.26
N VAL A 449 9.60 -14.99 -6.14
CA VAL A 449 10.37 -14.99 -4.89
C VAL A 449 11.61 -15.86 -4.99
N SER A 450 11.56 -17.00 -5.66
CA SER A 450 12.75 -17.85 -5.89
C SER A 450 13.83 -17.14 -6.70
N LEU A 451 13.44 -16.28 -7.64
CA LEU A 451 14.39 -15.46 -8.40
C LEU A 451 14.98 -14.32 -7.58
N ILE A 452 14.18 -13.72 -6.68
CA ILE A 452 14.60 -12.57 -5.86
C ILE A 452 15.37 -13.03 -4.61
N TYR A 453 15.00 -14.19 -4.02
CA TYR A 453 15.53 -14.76 -2.77
C TYR A 453 15.85 -16.24 -2.90
N PRO A 454 16.89 -16.62 -3.64
CA PRO A 454 17.21 -18.02 -3.92
C PRO A 454 17.59 -18.83 -2.67
N THR A 455 18.03 -18.19 -1.59
CA THR A 455 18.44 -18.85 -0.33
C THR A 455 17.28 -19.13 0.63
N ARG A 456 16.04 -18.77 0.28
CA ARG A 456 14.88 -19.03 1.14
C ARG A 456 14.59 -20.53 1.21
N PRO A 457 14.42 -21.14 2.42
CA PRO A 457 14.09 -22.56 2.54
C PRO A 457 12.82 -22.90 1.77
N PRO A 458 12.88 -23.88 0.86
CA PRO A 458 11.72 -24.27 0.07
C PRO A 458 10.62 -24.86 0.94
N VAL A 459 9.38 -24.65 0.49
CA VAL A 459 8.20 -25.36 1.02
C VAL A 459 7.64 -26.20 -0.13
N PRO A 460 7.28 -27.48 0.11
CA PRO A 460 6.62 -28.26 -0.92
C PRO A 460 5.33 -27.59 -1.36
N LEU A 461 5.25 -27.23 -2.64
CA LEU A 461 4.03 -26.67 -3.22
C LEU A 461 3.00 -27.77 -3.46
N LEU A 462 1.74 -27.38 -3.47
CA LEU A 462 0.64 -28.24 -3.88
C LEU A 462 0.82 -28.77 -5.30
N THR A 463 0.21 -29.91 -5.60
CA THR A 463 0.21 -30.47 -6.95
C THR A 463 -0.37 -29.47 -7.95
N PRO A 464 0.26 -29.30 -9.14
CA PRO A 464 -0.23 -28.37 -10.14
C PRO A 464 -1.67 -28.65 -10.57
N VAL A 465 -2.48 -27.62 -10.65
CA VAL A 465 -3.86 -27.73 -11.16
C VAL A 465 -3.85 -27.67 -12.69
N ALA A 466 -4.60 -28.57 -13.32
CA ALA A 466 -4.70 -28.61 -14.78
C ALA A 466 -5.32 -27.32 -15.34
N GLY A 467 -4.78 -26.83 -16.47
CA GLY A 467 -5.27 -25.62 -17.14
C GLY A 467 -4.78 -24.31 -16.53
N VAL A 468 -3.74 -24.36 -15.70
CA VAL A 468 -3.10 -23.18 -15.12
C VAL A 468 -1.91 -22.77 -15.99
N GLU A 469 -1.88 -21.52 -16.41
CA GLU A 469 -0.73 -20.88 -17.02
C GLU A 469 0.37 -20.64 -15.95
N THR A 470 1.62 -20.61 -16.38
CA THR A 470 2.74 -20.36 -15.45
C THR A 470 3.48 -19.09 -15.84
N GLU A 471 3.71 -18.21 -14.85
CA GLU A 471 4.55 -17.03 -15.06
C GLU A 471 6.03 -17.40 -15.09
N SER A 472 6.78 -16.71 -15.93
CA SER A 472 8.24 -16.78 -15.97
C SER A 472 8.81 -15.37 -16.08
N PHE A 473 9.90 -15.12 -15.37
CA PHE A 473 10.48 -13.77 -15.26
C PHE A 473 11.92 -13.78 -15.76
N GLY A 474 12.25 -12.84 -16.63
CA GLY A 474 13.60 -12.65 -17.15
C GLY A 474 14.54 -11.93 -16.17
N SER A 475 14.00 -11.28 -15.14
CA SER A 475 14.78 -10.55 -14.14
C SER A 475 14.03 -10.36 -12.82
N ALA A 476 14.79 -10.14 -11.74
CA ALA A 476 14.23 -9.80 -10.43
C ALA A 476 13.39 -8.50 -10.46
N ALA A 477 13.76 -7.53 -11.31
CA ALA A 477 13.00 -6.28 -11.47
C ALA A 477 11.62 -6.52 -12.08
N GLU A 478 11.53 -7.40 -13.09
CA GLU A 478 10.27 -7.82 -13.70
C GLU A 478 9.40 -8.57 -12.69
N ALA A 479 9.96 -9.52 -11.96
CA ALA A 479 9.28 -10.27 -10.90
C ALA A 479 8.71 -9.36 -9.82
N LEU A 480 9.49 -8.35 -9.38
CA LEU A 480 9.04 -7.34 -8.41
C LEU A 480 7.90 -6.47 -8.96
N ALA A 481 7.99 -6.04 -10.23
CA ALA A 481 6.96 -5.24 -10.87
C ALA A 481 5.64 -6.02 -10.98
N TRP A 482 5.71 -7.28 -11.42
CA TRP A 482 4.56 -8.17 -11.47
C TRP A 482 3.95 -8.41 -10.08
N GLY A 483 4.77 -8.75 -9.07
CA GLY A 483 4.29 -8.98 -7.72
C GLY A 483 3.59 -7.75 -7.11
N ARG A 484 4.07 -6.54 -7.39
CA ARG A 484 3.41 -5.29 -6.98
C ARG A 484 2.08 -5.08 -7.69
N ALA A 485 2.00 -5.39 -8.99
CA ALA A 485 0.78 -5.24 -9.78
C ALA A 485 -0.31 -6.22 -9.33
N GLU A 486 0.06 -7.47 -9.04
CA GLU A 486 -0.88 -8.52 -8.66
C GLU A 486 -1.24 -8.52 -7.16
N ARG A 487 -0.48 -7.84 -6.31
CA ARG A 487 -0.69 -7.79 -4.85
C ARG A 487 -2.16 -7.56 -4.45
N PRO A 488 -2.87 -6.52 -4.96
CA PRO A 488 -4.25 -6.26 -4.53
C PRO A 488 -5.22 -7.40 -4.91
N GLY A 489 -5.02 -8.01 -6.08
CA GLY A 489 -5.82 -9.15 -6.56
C GLY A 489 -5.60 -10.39 -5.68
N VAL A 490 -4.33 -10.70 -5.38
CA VAL A 490 -3.98 -11.86 -4.54
C VAL A 490 -4.50 -11.70 -3.11
N GLN A 491 -4.38 -10.49 -2.52
CA GLN A 491 -4.93 -10.22 -1.19
C GLN A 491 -6.45 -10.44 -1.13
N ALA A 492 -7.18 -9.93 -2.12
CA ALA A 492 -8.61 -10.13 -2.22
C ALA A 492 -8.97 -11.62 -2.41
N LEU A 493 -8.19 -12.34 -3.21
CA LEU A 493 -8.40 -13.76 -3.47
C LEU A 493 -8.14 -14.63 -2.22
N VAL A 494 -7.07 -14.35 -1.47
CA VAL A 494 -6.78 -15.08 -0.22
C VAL A 494 -7.88 -14.83 0.82
N ALA A 495 -8.33 -13.59 0.97
CA ALA A 495 -9.43 -13.27 1.89
C ALA A 495 -10.75 -13.96 1.47
N TYR A 496 -11.05 -13.98 0.18
CA TYR A 496 -12.22 -14.67 -0.36
C TYR A 496 -12.15 -16.19 -0.14
N ALA A 497 -11.01 -16.81 -0.46
CA ALA A 497 -10.78 -18.24 -0.27
C ALA A 497 -10.88 -18.65 1.21
N ALA A 498 -10.36 -17.83 2.11
CA ALA A 498 -10.47 -18.05 3.56
C ALA A 498 -11.93 -18.00 4.04
N ALA A 499 -12.74 -17.08 3.48
CA ALA A 499 -14.16 -16.99 3.82
C ALA A 499 -14.98 -18.20 3.33
N LEU A 500 -14.56 -18.85 2.22
CA LEU A 500 -15.18 -20.09 1.75
C LEU A 500 -14.82 -21.32 2.60
N GLY A 501 -13.64 -21.34 3.21
CA GLY A 501 -13.18 -22.41 4.12
C GLY A 501 -12.55 -23.62 3.43
N ASP A 502 -12.71 -23.82 2.13
CA ASP A 502 -12.32 -25.04 1.41
C ASP A 502 -10.87 -25.02 0.85
N PHE A 503 -10.19 -23.89 0.91
CA PHE A 503 -8.87 -23.68 0.28
C PHE A 503 -7.73 -23.51 1.29
N GLY A 504 -7.82 -24.11 2.47
CA GLY A 504 -6.92 -23.88 3.60
C GLY A 504 -5.43 -24.01 3.26
N ALA A 505 -5.05 -24.95 2.38
CA ALA A 505 -3.66 -25.12 1.97
C ALA A 505 -3.13 -23.90 1.17
N TYR A 506 -3.93 -23.30 0.30
CA TYR A 506 -3.55 -22.08 -0.44
C TYR A 506 -3.57 -20.85 0.47
N CYS A 507 -4.48 -20.80 1.45
CA CYS A 507 -4.61 -19.70 2.38
C CYS A 507 -3.42 -19.51 3.33
N TRP A 508 -2.52 -20.50 3.47
CA TRP A 508 -1.24 -20.31 4.15
C TRP A 508 -0.05 -20.21 3.19
N GLN A 509 -0.05 -20.98 2.07
CA GLN A 509 1.08 -20.97 1.13
C GLN A 509 1.20 -19.65 0.35
N LEU A 510 0.08 -19.05 -0.07
CA LEU A 510 0.10 -17.75 -0.75
C LEU A 510 0.62 -16.62 0.15
N PRO A 511 0.13 -16.42 1.39
CA PRO A 511 0.72 -15.47 2.32
C PRO A 511 2.21 -15.71 2.58
N TRP A 512 2.63 -16.98 2.74
CA TRP A 512 4.04 -17.32 2.85
C TRP A 512 4.82 -16.92 1.59
N ALA A 513 4.32 -17.25 0.39
CA ALA A 513 5.00 -16.88 -0.86
C ALA A 513 5.12 -15.36 -1.03
N MET A 514 4.12 -14.59 -0.60
CA MET A 514 4.12 -13.12 -0.67
C MET A 514 5.00 -12.44 0.38
N ALA A 515 5.33 -13.10 1.47
CA ALA A 515 6.00 -12.51 2.63
C ALA A 515 7.26 -11.67 2.29
N PRO A 516 8.22 -12.14 1.45
CA PRO A 516 9.39 -11.35 1.08
C PRO A 516 9.07 -10.09 0.27
N LEU A 517 8.06 -10.16 -0.59
CA LEU A 517 7.61 -9.01 -1.38
C LEU A 517 6.96 -7.96 -0.49
N LEU A 518 6.20 -8.39 0.52
CA LEU A 518 5.52 -7.50 1.45
C LEU A 518 6.49 -6.86 2.44
N SER A 519 7.42 -7.64 3.01
CA SER A 519 8.38 -7.15 3.99
C SER A 519 9.34 -6.13 3.38
N ARG A 520 9.94 -6.44 2.23
CA ARG A 520 10.86 -5.51 1.55
C ARG A 520 10.15 -4.42 0.77
N GLY A 521 8.94 -4.69 0.29
CA GLY A 521 8.09 -3.69 -0.35
C GLY A 521 7.57 -2.63 0.61
N GLY A 522 7.72 -2.82 1.94
CA GLY A 522 7.26 -1.89 2.95
C GLY A 522 5.75 -1.96 3.20
N TYR A 523 5.15 -3.15 3.07
CA TYR A 523 3.73 -3.39 3.33
C TYR A 523 3.50 -4.22 4.61
N PRO A 524 4.00 -3.79 5.80
CA PRO A 524 3.98 -4.63 7.00
C PRO A 524 2.55 -4.92 7.51
N ARG A 525 1.59 -4.01 7.30
CA ARG A 525 0.18 -4.24 7.68
C ARG A 525 -0.51 -5.26 6.78
N ASP A 526 -0.27 -5.19 5.48
CA ASP A 526 -0.80 -6.19 4.53
C ASP A 526 -0.18 -7.56 4.82
N TYR A 527 1.10 -7.56 5.19
CA TYR A 527 1.82 -8.75 5.61
C TYR A 527 1.19 -9.36 6.86
N LEU A 528 0.97 -8.55 7.90
CA LEU A 528 0.32 -8.98 9.13
C LEU A 528 -1.08 -9.56 8.87
N ALA A 529 -1.90 -8.85 8.10
CA ALA A 529 -3.27 -9.27 7.78
C ALA A 529 -3.31 -10.62 7.04
N LEU A 530 -2.43 -10.82 6.07
CA LEU A 530 -2.33 -12.11 5.36
C LEU A 530 -1.83 -13.23 6.26
N GLN A 531 -0.88 -12.97 7.17
CA GLN A 531 -0.40 -13.99 8.10
C GLN A 531 -1.43 -14.34 9.17
N GLN A 532 -2.34 -13.45 9.56
CA GLN A 532 -3.50 -13.77 10.38
C GLN A 532 -4.39 -14.83 9.71
N ILE A 533 -4.66 -14.66 8.41
CA ILE A 533 -5.40 -15.66 7.63
C ILE A 533 -4.62 -16.98 7.58
N ALA A 534 -3.31 -16.91 7.38
CA ALA A 534 -2.45 -18.10 7.30
C ALA A 534 -2.44 -18.91 8.59
N ILE A 535 -2.40 -18.25 9.76
CA ILE A 535 -2.47 -18.92 11.08
C ILE A 535 -3.77 -19.70 11.21
N VAL A 536 -4.91 -19.08 10.91
CA VAL A 536 -6.23 -19.74 11.00
C VAL A 536 -6.32 -20.92 10.03
N ALA A 537 -5.87 -20.73 8.79
CA ALA A 537 -5.87 -21.78 7.79
C ALA A 537 -4.94 -22.96 8.17
N ALA A 538 -3.73 -22.67 8.63
CA ALA A 538 -2.77 -23.66 9.05
C ALA A 538 -3.26 -24.50 10.26
N ALA A 539 -3.95 -23.85 11.21
CA ALA A 539 -4.54 -24.54 12.36
C ALA A 539 -5.58 -25.57 11.92
N GLY A 540 -6.37 -25.26 10.88
CA GLY A 540 -7.38 -26.18 10.33
C GLY A 540 -6.78 -27.42 9.64
N LEU A 541 -5.52 -27.38 9.20
CA LEU A 541 -4.86 -28.52 8.52
C LEU A 541 -4.33 -29.58 9.48
N GLY A 542 -4.12 -29.25 10.76
CA GLY A 542 -3.57 -30.17 11.75
C GLY A 542 -2.08 -30.54 11.55
N ASP A 543 -1.42 -30.00 10.53
CA ASP A 543 0.02 -30.18 10.26
C ASP A 543 0.83 -29.14 11.03
N PRO A 544 1.87 -29.55 11.81
CA PRO A 544 2.67 -28.63 12.59
C PRO A 544 3.55 -27.69 11.73
N LEU A 545 3.98 -28.11 10.55
CA LEU A 545 4.87 -27.30 9.71
C LEU A 545 4.22 -26.00 9.19
N PRO A 546 3.02 -26.00 8.59
CA PRO A 546 2.29 -24.79 8.24
C PRO A 546 2.06 -23.84 9.41
N GLN A 547 1.73 -24.38 10.59
CA GLN A 547 1.52 -23.57 11.80
C GLN A 547 2.80 -22.86 12.23
N GLY A 548 3.92 -23.59 12.28
CA GLY A 548 5.22 -23.00 12.59
C GLY A 548 5.61 -21.87 11.62
N ILE A 549 5.39 -22.09 10.32
CA ILE A 549 5.68 -21.08 9.27
C ILE A 549 4.79 -19.85 9.45
N ALA A 550 3.48 -20.01 9.60
CA ALA A 550 2.54 -18.90 9.73
C ALA A 550 2.83 -18.05 10.98
N HIS A 551 3.11 -18.68 12.12
CA HIS A 551 3.49 -17.95 13.34
C HIS A 551 4.84 -17.24 13.21
N HIS A 552 5.84 -17.85 12.56
CA HIS A 552 7.14 -17.21 12.30
C HIS A 552 7.02 -15.97 11.41
N GLU A 553 6.28 -16.08 10.31
CA GLU A 553 6.06 -14.98 9.39
C GLU A 553 5.19 -13.87 10.02
N TYR A 554 4.21 -14.22 10.85
CA TYR A 554 3.43 -13.24 11.64
C TYR A 554 4.32 -12.48 12.62
N ALA A 555 5.19 -13.17 13.33
CA ALA A 555 6.15 -12.56 14.24
C ALA A 555 7.07 -11.56 13.52
N HIS A 556 7.52 -11.91 12.31
CA HIS A 556 8.31 -11.00 11.49
C HIS A 556 7.52 -9.76 11.08
N ALA A 557 6.24 -9.91 10.72
CA ALA A 557 5.37 -8.77 10.42
C ALA A 557 5.18 -7.86 11.64
N CYS A 558 4.98 -8.42 12.84
CA CYS A 558 4.92 -7.67 14.11
C CYS A 558 6.22 -6.91 14.41
N ALA A 559 7.39 -7.55 14.19
CA ALA A 559 8.68 -6.90 14.38
C ALA A 559 8.86 -5.67 13.47
N LEU A 560 8.41 -5.76 12.20
CA LEU A 560 8.43 -4.64 11.25
C LEU A 560 7.49 -3.48 11.68
N LEU A 561 6.46 -3.78 12.47
CA LEU A 561 5.52 -2.80 13.03
C LEU A 561 5.97 -2.26 14.40
N GLY A 562 7.07 -2.79 14.96
CA GLY A 562 7.52 -2.45 16.31
C GLY A 562 6.72 -3.10 17.44
N GLU A 563 5.87 -4.08 17.12
CA GLU A 563 5.04 -4.83 18.09
C GLU A 563 5.86 -5.96 18.72
N VAL A 564 6.89 -5.58 19.49
CA VAL A 564 7.92 -6.48 20.04
C VAL A 564 7.32 -7.61 20.90
N GLY A 565 6.34 -7.31 21.75
CA GLY A 565 5.71 -8.29 22.63
C GLY A 565 4.93 -9.37 21.90
N GLU A 566 4.16 -9.00 20.86
CA GLU A 566 3.45 -9.95 19.99
C GLU A 566 4.44 -10.79 19.17
N SER A 567 5.45 -10.14 18.59
CA SER A 567 6.52 -10.83 17.88
C SER A 567 7.16 -11.94 18.74
N GLY A 568 7.55 -11.62 19.98
CA GLY A 568 8.13 -12.59 20.89
C GLY A 568 7.20 -13.75 21.24
N THR A 569 5.89 -13.49 21.36
CA THR A 569 4.88 -14.52 21.62
C THR A 569 4.78 -15.50 20.45
N HIS A 570 4.65 -14.97 19.23
CA HIS A 570 4.52 -15.80 18.03
C HIS A 570 5.81 -16.53 17.66
N LEU A 571 7.00 -16.00 17.95
CA LEU A 571 8.26 -16.74 17.82
C LEU A 571 8.30 -17.96 18.76
N LYS A 572 7.80 -17.83 20.00
CA LYS A 572 7.72 -18.96 20.93
C LYS A 572 6.79 -20.06 20.41
N GLU A 573 5.64 -19.69 19.87
CA GLU A 573 4.70 -20.62 19.24
C GLU A 573 5.31 -21.28 18.00
N ALA A 574 5.95 -20.51 17.13
CA ALA A 574 6.63 -21.02 15.95
C ALA A 574 7.69 -22.09 16.33
N LEU A 575 8.49 -21.81 17.36
CA LEU A 575 9.50 -22.74 17.86
C LEU A 575 8.88 -24.05 18.34
N GLN A 576 7.75 -24.01 19.08
CA GLN A 576 7.04 -25.21 19.53
C GLN A 576 6.55 -26.05 18.33
N TRP A 577 5.99 -25.40 17.31
CA TRP A 577 5.49 -26.08 16.12
C TRP A 577 6.62 -26.67 15.27
N PHE A 578 7.74 -25.97 15.06
CA PHE A 578 8.89 -26.51 14.34
C PHE A 578 9.55 -27.65 15.10
N THR A 579 9.63 -27.57 16.44
CA THR A 579 10.11 -28.67 17.28
C THR A 579 9.22 -29.93 17.12
N LYS A 580 7.88 -29.72 17.12
CA LYS A 580 6.91 -30.79 16.88
C LYS A 580 6.99 -31.38 15.47
N ALA A 581 7.31 -30.56 14.48
CA ALA A 581 7.51 -30.98 13.10
C ALA A 581 8.85 -31.65 12.86
N GLY A 582 9.81 -31.57 13.82
CA GLY A 582 11.18 -32.02 13.63
C GLY A 582 12.01 -31.17 12.67
N ASP A 583 11.55 -29.95 12.36
CA ASP A 583 12.21 -29.02 11.42
C ASP A 583 13.28 -28.18 12.14
N GLN A 584 14.47 -28.81 12.30
CA GLN A 584 15.61 -28.17 12.98
C GLN A 584 16.09 -26.88 12.29
N PRO A 585 16.17 -26.77 10.94
CA PRO A 585 16.58 -25.53 10.29
C PRO A 585 15.68 -24.35 10.62
N ARG A 586 14.35 -24.55 10.58
CA ARG A 586 13.40 -23.46 10.89
C ARG A 586 13.34 -23.15 12.38
N ALA A 587 13.50 -24.16 13.24
CA ALA A 587 13.63 -23.96 14.69
C ALA A 587 14.84 -23.09 15.02
N ALA A 588 16.01 -23.35 14.41
CA ALA A 588 17.22 -22.55 14.59
C ALA A 588 17.04 -21.09 14.13
N ARG A 589 16.40 -20.86 12.98
CA ARG A 589 16.07 -19.51 12.50
C ARG A 589 15.13 -18.77 13.45
N THR A 590 14.17 -19.47 14.02
CA THR A 590 13.24 -18.90 15.00
C THR A 590 13.96 -18.50 16.28
N LEU A 591 14.88 -19.32 16.78
CA LEU A 591 15.74 -19.02 17.93
C LEU A 591 16.63 -17.79 17.67
N ASN A 592 17.23 -17.69 16.47
CA ASN A 592 17.98 -16.51 16.06
C ASN A 592 17.09 -15.26 16.03
N GLY A 593 15.87 -15.35 15.49
CA GLY A 593 14.90 -14.24 15.52
C GLY A 593 14.57 -13.80 16.97
N MET A 594 14.42 -14.76 17.90
CA MET A 594 14.23 -14.45 19.32
C MET A 594 15.47 -13.79 19.93
N ALA A 595 16.68 -14.23 19.58
CA ALA A 595 17.92 -13.61 20.02
C ALA A 595 18.04 -12.17 19.52
N GLN A 596 17.71 -11.90 18.26
CA GLN A 596 17.72 -10.54 17.71
C GLN A 596 16.72 -9.62 18.42
N LEU A 597 15.52 -10.12 18.72
CA LEU A 597 14.52 -9.35 19.47
C LEU A 597 15.02 -9.00 20.87
N LEU A 598 15.58 -9.96 21.60
CA LEU A 598 16.19 -9.77 22.92
C LEU A 598 17.38 -8.79 22.88
N MET A 599 18.17 -8.80 21.82
CA MET A 599 19.26 -7.83 21.61
C MET A 599 18.70 -6.39 21.46
N GLN A 600 17.57 -6.21 20.76
CA GLN A 600 16.92 -4.91 20.65
C GLN A 600 16.39 -4.40 21.99
N GLU A 601 15.94 -5.31 22.88
CA GLU A 601 15.51 -5.00 24.23
C GLU A 601 16.69 -4.80 25.21
N GLY A 602 17.93 -5.08 24.80
CA GLY A 602 19.13 -4.99 25.65
C GLY A 602 19.36 -6.21 26.54
N GLU A 603 18.55 -7.26 26.38
CA GLU A 603 18.60 -8.49 27.16
C GLU A 603 19.65 -9.49 26.59
N TYR A 604 20.92 -9.02 26.55
CA TYR A 604 22.00 -9.75 25.86
C TYR A 604 22.30 -11.14 26.43
N ALA A 605 22.12 -11.36 27.75
CA ALA A 605 22.33 -12.67 28.36
C ALA A 605 21.29 -13.69 27.88
N ALA A 606 20.02 -13.29 27.81
CA ALA A 606 18.96 -14.13 27.28
C ALA A 606 19.12 -14.38 25.77
N ALA A 607 19.60 -13.36 25.01
CA ALA A 607 19.93 -13.50 23.60
C ALA A 607 21.04 -14.55 23.38
N LEU A 608 22.07 -14.56 24.24
CA LEU A 608 23.16 -15.53 24.19
C LEU A 608 22.65 -16.96 24.33
N ASP A 609 21.74 -17.21 25.27
CA ASP A 609 21.15 -18.55 25.46
C ASP A 609 20.41 -19.01 24.19
N ARG A 610 19.58 -18.14 23.60
CA ARG A 610 18.81 -18.49 22.39
C ARG A 610 19.71 -18.72 21.19
N GLU A 611 20.74 -17.90 20.98
CA GLU A 611 21.63 -18.06 19.84
C GLU A 611 22.57 -19.27 20.00
N THR A 612 22.97 -19.60 21.23
CA THR A 612 23.75 -20.82 21.50
C THR A 612 22.93 -22.08 21.16
N GLU A 613 21.64 -22.08 21.49
CA GLU A 613 20.72 -23.15 21.12
C GLU A 613 20.54 -23.24 19.59
N ALA A 614 20.42 -22.07 18.91
CA ALA A 614 20.35 -22.01 17.46
C ALA A 614 21.61 -22.58 16.78
N LEU A 615 22.80 -22.21 17.26
CA LEU A 615 24.06 -22.71 16.76
C LEU A 615 24.18 -24.25 16.93
N ALA A 616 23.72 -24.78 18.06
CA ALA A 616 23.73 -26.20 18.27
C ALA A 616 22.89 -26.98 17.23
N LEU A 617 21.69 -26.47 16.92
CA LEU A 617 20.84 -27.02 15.85
C LEU A 617 21.48 -26.90 14.47
N ARG A 618 22.02 -25.69 14.13
CA ARG A 618 22.68 -25.47 12.84
C ARG A 618 23.90 -26.35 12.63
N ARG A 619 24.70 -26.62 13.69
CA ARG A 619 25.81 -27.56 13.66
C ARG A 619 25.36 -28.98 13.44
N ALA A 620 24.21 -29.38 14.01
CA ALA A 620 23.65 -30.72 13.80
C ALA A 620 23.18 -30.93 12.34
N VAL A 621 22.71 -29.86 11.68
CA VAL A 621 22.34 -29.87 10.24
C VAL A 621 23.59 -29.84 9.35
N GLY A 622 24.63 -29.11 9.76
CA GLY A 622 25.91 -29.05 9.06
C GLY A 622 25.97 -28.04 7.90
N ASP A 623 25.06 -27.07 7.82
CA ASP A 623 25.06 -26.01 6.81
C ASP A 623 26.06 -24.91 7.20
N PRO A 624 27.16 -24.68 6.44
CA PRO A 624 28.20 -23.75 6.81
C PRO A 624 27.72 -22.28 6.79
N ASP A 625 26.82 -21.90 5.88
CA ASP A 625 26.28 -20.55 5.82
C ASP A 625 25.45 -20.22 7.07
N GLU A 626 24.56 -21.11 7.45
CA GLU A 626 23.76 -20.96 8.66
C GLU A 626 24.62 -20.98 9.95
N ILE A 627 25.67 -21.78 9.99
CA ILE A 627 26.64 -21.79 11.11
C ILE A 627 27.37 -20.45 11.16
N ALA A 628 27.81 -19.90 10.03
CA ALA A 628 28.51 -18.63 9.95
C ALA A 628 27.63 -17.47 10.47
N HIS A 629 26.34 -17.48 10.15
CA HIS A 629 25.37 -16.50 10.68
C HIS A 629 25.23 -16.58 12.22
N SER A 630 25.14 -17.80 12.79
CA SER A 630 25.11 -17.92 14.26
C SER A 630 26.41 -17.45 14.92
N GLU A 631 27.55 -17.79 14.34
CA GLU A 631 28.85 -17.33 14.85
C GLU A 631 28.97 -15.80 14.82
N GLN A 632 28.47 -15.14 13.78
CA GLN A 632 28.41 -13.68 13.68
C GLN A 632 27.48 -13.08 14.76
N THR A 633 26.29 -13.64 14.93
CA THR A 633 25.33 -13.16 15.93
C THR A 633 25.88 -13.32 17.35
N LEU A 634 26.52 -14.46 17.67
CA LEU A 634 27.20 -14.65 18.95
C LEU A 634 28.34 -13.65 19.14
N GLY A 635 29.14 -13.40 18.11
CA GLY A 635 30.18 -12.36 18.15
C GLY A 635 29.61 -10.99 18.52
N SER A 636 28.48 -10.62 17.91
CA SER A 636 27.77 -9.36 18.21
C SER A 636 27.24 -9.33 19.65
N ILE A 637 26.66 -10.43 20.16
CA ILE A 637 26.16 -10.53 21.52
C ILE A 637 27.30 -10.40 22.53
N TYR A 638 28.40 -11.15 22.35
CA TYR A 638 29.56 -11.07 23.22
C TYR A 638 30.21 -9.68 23.20
N ALA A 639 30.25 -9.03 22.04
CA ALA A 639 30.74 -7.66 21.93
C ALA A 639 29.93 -6.67 22.79
N ARG A 640 28.60 -6.83 22.82
CA ARG A 640 27.68 -6.03 23.66
C ARG A 640 27.78 -6.37 25.14
N LEU A 641 28.10 -7.61 25.48
CA LEU A 641 28.34 -8.03 26.86
C LEU A 641 29.74 -7.58 27.37
N GLY A 642 30.60 -7.05 26.52
CA GLY A 642 31.97 -6.68 26.86
C GLY A 642 32.96 -7.85 26.91
N SER A 643 32.55 -9.04 26.53
CA SER A 643 33.38 -10.24 26.42
C SER A 643 34.11 -10.25 25.07
N HIS A 644 35.12 -9.37 24.96
CA HIS A 644 35.76 -9.06 23.67
C HIS A 644 36.56 -10.23 23.10
N ASP A 645 37.19 -11.07 23.92
CA ASP A 645 37.94 -12.25 23.47
C ASP A 645 37.04 -13.30 22.82
N GLU A 646 35.89 -13.58 23.45
CA GLU A 646 34.88 -14.47 22.89
C GLU A 646 34.28 -13.89 21.60
N ALA A 647 34.01 -12.58 21.58
CA ALA A 647 33.52 -11.87 20.39
C ALA A 647 34.47 -12.04 19.20
N VAL A 648 35.78 -11.84 19.41
CA VAL A 648 36.80 -12.01 18.37
C VAL A 648 36.81 -13.46 17.87
N GLN A 649 36.78 -14.45 18.76
CA GLN A 649 36.79 -15.87 18.37
C GLN A 649 35.58 -16.25 17.51
N HIS A 650 34.39 -15.83 17.90
CA HIS A 650 33.16 -16.10 17.13
C HIS A 650 33.18 -15.37 15.79
N CYS A 651 33.57 -14.11 15.74
CA CYS A 651 33.69 -13.37 14.50
C CYS A 651 34.75 -13.98 13.57
N GLN A 652 35.88 -14.48 14.10
CA GLN A 652 36.89 -15.12 13.25
C GLN A 652 36.34 -16.38 12.58
N ARG A 653 35.61 -17.24 13.32
CA ARG A 653 34.96 -18.43 12.76
C ARG A 653 33.94 -18.06 11.69
N SER A 654 33.15 -17.02 11.93
CA SER A 654 32.17 -16.50 10.93
C SER A 654 32.89 -16.01 9.68
N LEU A 655 34.00 -15.26 9.82
CA LEU A 655 34.79 -14.78 8.67
C LEU A 655 35.39 -15.93 7.84
N ASP A 656 35.92 -16.95 8.51
CA ASP A 656 36.51 -18.09 7.82
C ASP A 656 35.43 -18.81 6.98
N LEU A 657 34.25 -19.07 7.56
CA LEU A 657 33.13 -19.71 6.88
C LEU A 657 32.53 -18.82 5.78
N SER A 658 32.25 -17.54 6.04
CA SER A 658 31.62 -16.65 5.07
C SER A 658 32.52 -16.34 3.86
N ARG A 659 33.85 -16.38 4.05
CA ARG A 659 34.83 -16.29 2.95
C ARG A 659 34.90 -17.57 2.13
N GLU A 660 34.78 -18.73 2.77
CA GLU A 660 34.73 -20.05 2.12
C GLU A 660 33.47 -20.21 1.27
N THR A 661 32.30 -19.81 1.79
CA THR A 661 31.03 -19.88 1.08
C THR A 661 30.83 -18.72 0.08
N GLY A 662 31.60 -17.64 0.21
CA GLY A 662 31.49 -16.46 -0.65
C GLY A 662 30.40 -15.47 -0.24
N ASP A 663 29.85 -15.58 0.99
CA ASP A 663 28.86 -14.63 1.49
C ASP A 663 29.51 -13.29 1.84
N ARG A 664 29.47 -12.37 0.88
CA ARG A 664 30.04 -11.03 0.99
C ARG A 664 29.32 -10.17 2.03
N ALA A 665 28.00 -10.30 2.14
CA ALA A 665 27.21 -9.50 3.09
C ALA A 665 27.56 -9.89 4.52
N LEU A 666 27.55 -11.20 4.84
CA LEU A 666 27.91 -11.69 6.16
C LEU A 666 29.37 -11.39 6.52
N THR A 667 30.29 -11.44 5.54
CA THR A 667 31.67 -11.02 5.73
C THR A 667 31.75 -9.57 6.20
N ALA A 668 30.98 -8.66 5.57
CA ALA A 668 30.95 -7.26 5.96
C ALA A 668 30.35 -7.04 7.36
N ASP A 669 29.22 -7.70 7.68
CA ASP A 669 28.58 -7.62 8.99
C ASP A 669 29.50 -8.09 10.12
N THR A 670 30.27 -9.18 9.85
CA THR A 670 31.23 -9.71 10.81
C THR A 670 32.43 -8.77 11.00
N LEU A 671 32.95 -8.20 9.93
CA LEU A 671 34.01 -7.19 10.00
C LEU A 671 33.55 -5.91 10.73
N ALA A 672 32.30 -5.50 10.56
CA ALA A 672 31.73 -4.36 11.29
C ALA A 672 31.69 -4.64 12.80
N THR A 673 31.29 -5.87 13.19
CA THR A 673 31.32 -6.30 14.58
C THR A 673 32.75 -6.29 15.16
N LEU A 674 33.74 -6.80 14.41
CA LEU A 674 35.15 -6.72 14.80
C LEU A 674 35.64 -5.28 14.92
N GLY A 675 35.25 -4.41 13.98
CA GLY A 675 35.54 -2.98 14.05
C GLY A 675 35.05 -2.35 15.35
N PHE A 676 33.82 -2.68 15.76
CA PHE A 676 33.25 -2.25 17.04
C PHE A 676 34.02 -2.80 18.26
N VAL A 677 34.41 -4.08 18.23
CA VAL A 677 35.23 -4.71 19.31
C VAL A 677 36.57 -4.03 19.42
N HIS A 678 37.31 -3.85 18.32
CA HIS A 678 38.62 -3.18 18.32
C HIS A 678 38.52 -1.71 18.80
N LEU A 679 37.43 -1.00 18.41
CA LEU A 679 37.16 0.34 18.92
C LEU A 679 36.99 0.34 20.44
N SER A 680 36.26 -0.62 20.99
CA SER A 680 36.02 -0.78 22.42
C SER A 680 37.29 -1.14 23.20
N LEU A 681 38.18 -1.91 22.58
CA LEU A 681 39.50 -2.24 23.13
C LEU A 681 40.56 -1.14 23.03
N GLY A 682 40.22 -0.02 22.35
CA GLY A 682 41.18 1.08 22.10
C GLY A 682 42.19 0.83 20.96
N ASP A 683 41.98 -0.27 20.21
CA ASP A 683 42.78 -0.55 19.02
C ASP A 683 42.17 0.15 17.80
N TYR A 684 42.32 1.48 17.79
CA TYR A 684 41.68 2.33 16.77
C TYR A 684 42.26 2.07 15.36
N GLY A 685 43.50 1.56 15.27
CA GLY A 685 44.12 1.21 13.99
C GLY A 685 43.38 0.05 13.30
N MET A 686 43.17 -1.02 14.05
CA MET A 686 42.43 -2.18 13.55
C MET A 686 40.94 -1.86 13.32
N ALA A 687 40.33 -1.06 14.19
CA ALA A 687 38.93 -0.62 13.97
C ALA A 687 38.77 0.12 12.62
N VAL A 688 39.70 1.07 12.31
CA VAL A 688 39.68 1.78 11.02
C VAL A 688 39.87 0.80 9.85
N ALA A 689 40.79 -0.16 9.95
CA ALA A 689 41.02 -1.14 8.89
C ALA A 689 39.78 -2.00 8.62
N CYS A 690 39.15 -2.51 9.66
CA CYS A 690 37.88 -3.30 9.54
C CYS A 690 36.80 -2.48 8.83
N TYR A 691 36.49 -1.27 9.30
CA TYR A 691 35.45 -0.46 8.68
C TYR A 691 35.76 -0.02 7.25
N MET A 692 37.00 0.15 6.89
CA MET A 692 37.40 0.42 5.51
C MET A 692 37.14 -0.77 4.59
N GLU A 693 37.42 -2.01 5.06
CA GLU A 693 37.11 -3.23 4.30
C GLU A 693 35.58 -3.41 4.16
N VAL A 694 34.82 -3.19 5.24
CA VAL A 694 33.35 -3.18 5.23
C VAL A 694 32.80 -2.22 4.15
N LEU A 695 33.33 -1.00 4.08
CA LEU A 695 32.90 0.00 3.11
C LEU A 695 33.13 -0.42 1.66
N VAL A 696 34.22 -1.14 1.37
CA VAL A 696 34.48 -1.69 0.04
C VAL A 696 33.37 -2.69 -0.31
N ILE A 697 33.09 -3.63 0.60
CA ILE A 697 32.11 -4.70 0.36
C ILE A 697 30.70 -4.13 0.20
N TYR A 698 30.24 -3.28 1.12
CA TYR A 698 28.87 -2.72 1.03
C TYR A 698 28.67 -1.86 -0.21
N ARG A 699 29.68 -1.15 -0.68
CA ARG A 699 29.60 -0.42 -1.96
C ARG A 699 29.51 -1.35 -3.16
N GLU A 700 30.24 -2.48 -3.17
CA GLU A 700 30.17 -3.48 -4.23
C GLU A 700 28.78 -4.14 -4.32
N ILE A 701 28.17 -4.46 -3.17
CA ILE A 701 26.84 -5.07 -3.14
C ILE A 701 25.69 -4.05 -3.20
N GLY A 702 26.01 -2.74 -3.15
CA GLY A 702 25.01 -1.67 -3.25
C GLY A 702 24.21 -1.43 -1.97
N ASP A 703 24.69 -1.87 -0.80
CA ASP A 703 24.02 -1.64 0.48
C ASP A 703 24.31 -0.24 1.00
N LYS A 704 23.33 0.66 0.84
CA LYS A 704 23.41 2.05 1.32
C LYS A 704 23.35 2.15 2.84
N ALA A 705 22.47 1.37 3.47
CA ALA A 705 22.26 1.41 4.92
C ALA A 705 23.52 0.91 5.64
N GLY A 706 24.03 -0.26 5.26
CA GLY A 706 25.30 -0.80 5.77
C GLY A 706 26.49 0.12 5.50
N THR A 707 26.53 0.77 4.33
CA THR A 707 27.57 1.77 4.02
C THR A 707 27.53 2.94 4.99
N ALA A 708 26.35 3.47 5.34
CA ALA A 708 26.22 4.59 6.26
C ALA A 708 26.57 4.20 7.71
N GLU A 709 26.18 3.00 8.13
CA GLU A 709 26.54 2.45 9.44
C GLU A 709 28.06 2.26 9.56
N ALA A 710 28.68 1.67 8.55
CA ALA A 710 30.15 1.51 8.50
C ALA A 710 30.89 2.85 8.49
N LEU A 711 30.38 3.86 7.79
CA LEU A 711 30.93 5.23 7.85
C LEU A 711 30.79 5.83 9.24
N THR A 712 29.69 5.56 9.93
CA THR A 712 29.50 6.03 11.31
C THR A 712 30.54 5.41 12.24
N GLY A 713 30.73 4.09 12.19
CA GLY A 713 31.76 3.38 12.97
C GLY A 713 33.19 3.80 12.62
N LEU A 714 33.47 4.02 11.32
CA LEU A 714 34.76 4.55 10.87
C LEU A 714 35.02 5.95 11.44
N GLY A 715 34.02 6.82 11.42
CA GLY A 715 34.11 8.15 12.00
C GLY A 715 34.34 8.11 13.51
N ASP A 716 33.68 7.21 14.23
CA ASP A 716 33.87 6.98 15.67
C ASP A 716 35.32 6.51 15.96
N ALA A 717 35.85 5.59 15.15
CA ALA A 717 37.23 5.11 15.28
C ALA A 717 38.29 6.19 14.97
N GLN A 718 38.03 7.02 13.94
CA GLN A 718 38.89 8.16 13.59
C GLN A 718 38.90 9.22 14.71
N HIS A 719 37.70 9.51 15.26
CA HIS A 719 37.56 10.45 16.38
C HIS A 719 38.32 9.97 17.62
N ALA A 720 38.15 8.69 17.99
CA ALA A 720 38.83 8.09 19.14
C ALA A 720 40.38 8.08 18.96
N ARG A 721 40.86 7.97 17.71
CA ARG A 721 42.28 8.08 17.37
C ARG A 721 42.81 9.52 17.42
N GLY A 722 41.93 10.52 17.55
CA GLY A 722 42.27 11.95 17.56
C GLY A 722 42.23 12.62 16.18
N ASP A 723 41.82 11.92 15.12
CA ASP A 723 41.71 12.50 13.77
C ASP A 723 40.32 13.15 13.57
N VAL A 724 40.12 14.26 14.26
CA VAL A 724 38.84 14.99 14.28
C VAL A 724 38.41 15.47 12.90
N ARG A 725 39.36 15.82 12.02
CA ARG A 725 39.03 16.28 10.66
C ARG A 725 38.48 15.14 9.81
N ALA A 726 39.13 13.99 9.85
CA ALA A 726 38.67 12.80 9.14
C ALA A 726 37.30 12.34 9.68
N ALA A 727 37.12 12.25 11.00
CA ALA A 727 35.87 11.87 11.63
C ALA A 727 34.70 12.74 11.17
N ARG A 728 34.88 14.06 11.21
CA ARG A 728 33.85 15.02 10.74
C ARG A 728 33.49 14.81 9.27
N ALA A 729 34.48 14.58 8.42
CA ALA A 729 34.23 14.32 6.98
C ALA A 729 33.49 13.01 6.77
N THR A 730 33.86 11.95 7.50
CA THR A 730 33.24 10.62 7.41
C THR A 730 31.80 10.62 7.91
N TRP A 731 31.50 11.25 9.06
CA TRP A 731 30.12 11.38 9.55
C TRP A 731 29.23 12.21 8.63
N ARG A 732 29.77 13.24 7.94
CA ARG A 732 29.01 13.97 6.91
C ARG A 732 28.69 13.11 5.71
N GLN A 733 29.60 12.20 5.31
CA GLN A 733 29.32 11.24 4.24
C GLN A 733 28.22 10.25 4.68
N ALA A 734 28.29 9.75 5.92
CA ALA A 734 27.23 8.90 6.47
C ALA A 734 25.87 9.62 6.45
N LEU A 735 25.83 10.87 6.90
CA LEU A 735 24.61 11.69 6.91
C LEU A 735 24.07 11.91 5.49
N ALA A 736 24.93 12.16 4.51
CA ALA A 736 24.53 12.33 3.12
C ALA A 736 23.89 11.06 2.54
N ILE A 737 24.43 9.87 2.88
CA ILE A 737 23.85 8.60 2.44
C ILE A 737 22.51 8.32 3.16
N LEU A 738 22.44 8.59 4.48
CA LEU A 738 21.22 8.38 5.26
C LEU A 738 20.12 9.35 4.88
N SER A 739 20.44 10.54 4.39
CA SER A 739 19.45 11.46 3.81
C SER A 739 18.72 10.86 2.61
N ASP A 740 19.36 9.90 1.93
CA ASP A 740 18.78 9.14 0.80
C ASP A 740 18.08 7.83 1.25
N VAL A 741 18.19 7.47 2.53
CA VAL A 741 17.59 6.24 3.07
C VAL A 741 16.35 6.60 3.88
N PRO A 742 15.15 6.21 3.42
CA PRO A 742 13.91 6.45 4.14
C PRO A 742 13.94 5.88 5.55
N SER A 743 13.40 6.64 6.52
CA SER A 743 13.33 6.26 7.95
C SER A 743 14.68 6.08 8.69
N ALA A 744 15.81 6.50 8.12
CA ALA A 744 17.08 6.44 8.85
C ALA A 744 17.10 7.46 10.00
N ASP A 745 17.42 6.99 11.21
CA ASP A 745 17.64 7.91 12.35
C ASP A 745 18.99 8.63 12.18
N VAL A 746 18.93 9.88 11.78
CA VAL A 746 20.11 10.75 11.59
C VAL A 746 20.54 11.49 12.86
N GLN A 747 19.73 11.46 13.93
CA GLN A 747 19.98 12.17 15.18
C GLN A 747 21.32 11.76 15.86
N PRO A 748 21.68 10.47 15.90
CA PRO A 748 22.96 10.08 16.49
C PRO A 748 24.16 10.67 15.76
N ILE A 749 24.09 10.87 14.44
CA ILE A 749 25.19 11.47 13.66
C ILE A 749 25.24 12.98 13.87
N HIS A 750 24.08 13.64 13.94
CA HIS A 750 24.03 15.06 14.28
C HIS A 750 24.64 15.32 15.66
N ALA A 751 24.31 14.52 16.68
CA ALA A 751 24.88 14.62 18.01
C ALA A 751 26.41 14.49 17.98
N ARG A 752 26.97 13.58 17.17
CA ARG A 752 28.43 13.43 16.98
C ARG A 752 29.07 14.66 16.31
N LEU A 753 28.40 15.24 15.33
CA LEU A 753 28.89 16.43 14.63
C LEU A 753 28.84 17.68 15.54
N ASP A 754 27.81 17.78 16.38
CA ASP A 754 27.66 18.87 17.34
C ASP A 754 28.68 18.83 18.47
N MET A 755 29.14 17.63 18.89
CA MET A 755 30.25 17.49 19.84
C MET A 755 31.56 18.07 19.31
N LEU A 756 31.71 18.24 18.00
CA LEU A 756 32.92 18.80 17.37
C LEU A 756 32.74 20.27 16.96
N ALA A 757 31.60 20.87 17.22
CA ALA A 757 31.33 22.27 16.91
C ALA A 757 31.81 23.18 18.02
#